data_b418271190a3e6b5a9bf2f46ca3dd541
#
_entry.id   b418271190a3e6b5a9bf2f46ca3dd541
#
_cell.length_a   1.000
_cell.length_b   1.000
_cell.length_c   1.000
_cell.angle_alpha   90.00
_cell.angle_beta   90.00
_cell.angle_gamma   90.00
#
_symmetry.space_group_name_H-M   'P 1'
#
loop_
_entity.id
_entity.type
_entity.pdbx_description
1 polymer ?
#
loop_
_entity_poly.entity_id
_entity_poly.type
_entity_poly.pdbx_seq_one_letter_code
_entity_poly.pdbx_strand_id
1 'polypeptide(L)'
;MVSRKAFVLVLLAGTAPVPVLAQEPPAPGTAIPAPAPAPAAAGPAADPPPAPAADAVDTEADPDEEDGETIVVTGQRQRGAVIGDIAPEVQFDRREIRALGAGSLTELLDAIAPQTRSGRGRDEGRPVILLNGRRISGFSEIRDIPPEAITRIDVMPEEVALKYGYRADQKVVNFVLRRRFDAYTAEVQGGAATGAGRESYGAELNYLQINKAGRINLGAEFRRAEPLFESERDIIQAEPVAGIELGRYRTLLPRTGQLELSGTINRSVSDTVQATLNGTFDVNSSTAFLGLPRPSLTPPGLRRESDSRAGHLGLSVNGALSPWQWSLTANLDRSASESETQTSTGLDRTRSVSQIGNTELLLNGPLFDLPGGAVTAAARAGFDARGLGSWSDRAGLFTVRDLSRTREHAQVNVDIPIASRRRAALAALGNLSANLNAEVEHLSDFGTLRTLGAGLNWSPISQLSLIASVTDEDGAPSMQQLGDPVQQTPGVRVFDFVRGETVEVTSISGGNPLLVADNRRVWKLGANVRPFEKTDLSLSANFTSSRIVNAISGFPAATAEIEAAFPDRFQRDSGGRLLLVDTRPVNFARQDRSELRWGFNLTLPIGKQPQPGQWRGRFGRGGPGGAGPAAAPGPQGAPGASPPGPGQAQPADGPITGARGERGPRGGGEGGFRGGRGGFGGGRGGFGGGGGRVQVALYHTWHFTDSVLIRPGVPELDFLDGSAGSSRGGRPRHELEFQSGLFKNGLGARLTANWQSSTFVRGGPLAGGGTGDDLFFDDFATVNLRLFADLGLQKFARERPFLRGMRVSLSIDNLLDSRQRVRDRLGTVPLSYQPGYLDPLGRSVRLSVRKVFF
;
A
#
# COMPACT_ATOMS: atom_id res chain seq x y z
N MET A 1 1.32 -48.38 16.41
CA MET A 1 0.03 -48.10 15.77
C MET A 1 -0.82 -47.34 16.79
N VAL A 2 -0.79 -46.01 16.79
CA VAL A 2 -1.67 -45.14 17.58
C VAL A 2 -2.19 -44.08 16.67
N SER A 3 -3.49 -43.94 16.67
CA SER A 3 -4.39 -43.27 15.73
C SER A 3 -4.10 -41.78 15.52
N ARG A 4 -3.87 -41.40 14.24
CA ARG A 4 -3.73 -40.01 13.74
C ARG A 4 -5.11 -39.33 13.46
N LYS A 5 -6.10 -39.46 14.32
CA LYS A 5 -7.45 -38.93 14.08
C LYS A 5 -7.95 -37.89 15.10
N ALA A 6 -7.08 -37.13 15.73
CA ALA A 6 -7.49 -36.19 16.80
C ALA A 6 -7.02 -34.75 16.60
N PHE A 7 -7.02 -34.22 15.37
CA PHE A 7 -6.59 -32.81 15.16
C PHE A 7 -7.51 -31.97 14.25
N VAL A 8 -8.68 -32.42 13.89
CA VAL A 8 -9.60 -31.72 12.97
C VAL A 8 -10.90 -31.21 13.62
N LEU A 9 -11.10 -31.41 14.93
CA LEU A 9 -12.40 -31.16 15.56
C LEU A 9 -12.43 -30.03 16.62
N VAL A 10 -11.54 -29.05 16.59
CA VAL A 10 -11.54 -27.95 17.60
C VAL A 10 -11.94 -26.58 17.01
N LEU A 11 -12.18 -26.48 15.71
CA LEU A 11 -12.45 -25.17 15.06
C LEU A 11 -13.93 -24.86 14.75
N LEU A 12 -14.87 -25.67 15.18
CA LEU A 12 -16.32 -25.51 14.88
C LEU A 12 -17.25 -25.42 16.10
N ALA A 13 -16.73 -25.24 17.31
CA ALA A 13 -17.57 -25.09 18.51
C ALA A 13 -17.07 -23.90 19.35
N GLY A 14 -17.57 -22.69 19.09
CA GLY A 14 -17.20 -21.51 19.87
C GLY A 14 -17.94 -20.23 19.52
N THR A 15 -19.22 -20.28 19.23
CA THR A 15 -20.05 -19.07 19.23
C THR A 15 -21.03 -19.12 20.42
N ALA A 16 -20.50 -18.87 21.62
CA ALA A 16 -21.31 -18.42 22.72
C ALA A 16 -20.80 -17.05 23.18
N PRO A 17 -21.66 -16.05 23.41
CA PRO A 17 -21.23 -14.75 23.89
C PRO A 17 -20.70 -14.89 25.34
N VAL A 18 -19.44 -14.47 25.52
CA VAL A 18 -18.86 -14.37 26.85
C VAL A 18 -19.45 -13.12 27.54
N PRO A 19 -20.09 -13.23 28.73
CA PRO A 19 -20.52 -12.05 29.45
C PRO A 19 -19.33 -11.25 29.95
N VAL A 20 -19.37 -9.95 29.70
CA VAL A 20 -18.42 -8.99 30.23
C VAL A 20 -18.61 -8.87 31.72
N LEU A 21 -17.70 -9.44 32.52
CA LEU A 21 -17.60 -9.18 33.95
C LEU A 21 -16.89 -7.82 34.14
N ALA A 22 -17.61 -6.91 34.77
CA ALA A 22 -17.05 -5.63 35.23
C ALA A 22 -15.93 -5.90 36.26
N GLN A 23 -14.75 -5.35 36.04
CA GLN A 23 -13.65 -5.36 36.99
C GLN A 23 -13.77 -4.17 37.95
N GLU A 24 -13.92 -4.46 39.23
CA GLU A 24 -13.74 -3.53 40.32
C GLU A 24 -12.27 -3.08 40.46
N PRO A 25 -12.00 -1.88 41.01
CA PRO A 25 -10.64 -1.35 41.21
C PRO A 25 -9.89 -2.06 42.36
N PRO A 26 -8.57 -2.24 42.29
CA PRO A 26 -7.81 -2.94 43.32
C PRO A 26 -7.53 -2.10 44.55
N ALA A 27 -7.68 -2.74 45.71
CA ALA A 27 -7.22 -2.25 47.01
C ALA A 27 -5.70 -2.52 47.22
N PRO A 28 -5.02 -1.82 48.13
CA PRO A 28 -3.57 -1.80 48.23
C PRO A 28 -2.97 -2.91 49.11
N GLY A 29 -1.93 -3.53 48.58
CA GLY A 29 -0.74 -3.98 49.32
C GLY A 29 -0.78 -5.20 50.19
N THR A 30 -0.06 -6.26 49.82
CA THR A 30 0.79 -7.08 50.72
C THR A 30 1.93 -7.77 49.98
N ALA A 31 3.04 -7.96 50.71
CA ALA A 31 4.35 -8.32 50.25
C ALA A 31 4.50 -9.78 49.79
N ILE A 32 5.43 -10.03 48.84
CA ILE A 32 5.82 -11.34 48.29
C ILE A 32 7.08 -11.82 49.02
N PRO A 33 7.16 -13.09 49.48
CA PRO A 33 8.42 -13.69 49.90
C PRO A 33 9.15 -14.39 48.73
N ALA A 34 10.51 -14.39 48.79
CA ALA A 34 11.44 -14.90 47.81
C ALA A 34 11.49 -16.45 47.74
N PRO A 35 11.89 -17.04 46.60
CA PRO A 35 12.11 -18.50 46.47
C PRO A 35 13.53 -18.92 46.81
N ALA A 36 13.66 -20.09 47.45
CA ALA A 36 14.90 -20.75 47.85
C ALA A 36 15.56 -21.58 46.72
N PRO A 37 16.88 -21.91 46.82
CA PRO A 37 17.65 -22.44 45.67
C PRO A 37 17.56 -23.96 45.54
N ALA A 38 17.80 -24.44 44.30
CA ALA A 38 17.89 -25.84 43.94
C ALA A 38 19.31 -26.47 44.20
N PRO A 39 19.43 -27.77 44.48
CA PRO A 39 20.73 -28.41 44.67
C PRO A 39 21.25 -29.04 43.35
N ALA A 40 22.59 -29.01 43.28
CA ALA A 40 23.38 -29.63 42.21
C ALA A 40 23.52 -31.16 42.40
N ALA A 41 23.62 -31.89 41.28
CA ALA A 41 24.20 -33.24 41.26
C ALA A 41 24.98 -33.49 39.97
N ALA A 42 26.23 -33.89 40.10
CA ALA A 42 27.13 -34.24 39.05
C ALA A 42 27.12 -35.78 38.81
N GLY A 43 27.46 -36.18 37.59
CA GLY A 43 27.77 -37.60 37.23
C GLY A 43 28.29 -37.70 35.80
N PRO A 44 29.08 -38.70 35.43
CA PRO A 44 30.33 -38.51 34.73
C PRO A 44 30.30 -38.71 33.20
N ALA A 45 31.39 -38.28 32.59
CA ALA A 45 31.68 -38.28 31.17
C ALA A 45 31.75 -39.71 30.56
N ALA A 46 31.26 -39.89 29.34
CA ALA A 46 31.53 -41.00 28.46
C ALA A 46 32.15 -40.51 27.15
N ASP A 47 33.16 -41.26 26.68
CA ASP A 47 34.01 -41.00 25.52
C ASP A 47 33.22 -40.86 24.19
N PRO A 48 33.72 -40.06 23.23
CA PRO A 48 33.09 -39.92 21.91
C PRO A 48 33.46 -41.10 20.99
N PRO A 49 32.49 -41.55 20.13
CA PRO A 49 32.79 -42.52 19.09
C PRO A 49 33.52 -41.89 17.89
N PRO A 50 34.25 -42.68 17.08
CA PRO A 50 35.10 -42.20 16.01
C PRO A 50 34.29 -41.56 14.85
N ALA A 51 34.88 -40.57 14.21
CA ALA A 51 34.35 -39.86 13.06
C ALA A 51 34.15 -40.80 11.85
N PRO A 52 33.01 -40.73 11.16
CA PRO A 52 32.86 -41.34 9.85
C PRO A 52 33.58 -40.53 8.78
N ALA A 53 34.08 -41.27 7.78
CA ALA A 53 34.82 -40.77 6.63
C ALA A 53 34.05 -39.72 5.85
N ALA A 54 34.80 -38.77 5.29
CA ALA A 54 34.26 -37.71 4.43
C ALA A 54 33.69 -38.34 3.14
N ASP A 55 32.37 -38.40 3.06
CA ASP A 55 31.65 -38.61 1.82
C ASP A 55 31.77 -37.37 0.94
N ALA A 56 32.15 -37.61 -0.32
CA ALA A 56 32.23 -36.60 -1.36
C ALA A 56 30.89 -35.86 -1.45
N VAL A 57 30.93 -34.56 -1.25
CA VAL A 57 29.78 -33.66 -1.50
C VAL A 57 29.60 -33.62 -3.00
N ASP A 58 28.65 -34.39 -3.52
CA ASP A 58 28.08 -34.15 -4.85
C ASP A 58 27.50 -32.73 -4.89
N THR A 59 28.22 -31.83 -5.55
CA THR A 59 27.76 -30.49 -5.84
C THR A 59 26.70 -30.59 -6.95
N GLU A 60 25.47 -30.98 -6.59
CA GLU A 60 24.31 -30.75 -7.48
C GLU A 60 24.25 -29.25 -7.78
N ALA A 61 24.56 -28.89 -9.01
CA ALA A 61 24.37 -27.53 -9.52
C ALA A 61 22.93 -27.12 -9.27
N ASP A 62 22.73 -25.96 -8.65
CA ASP A 62 21.40 -25.36 -8.40
C ASP A 62 20.69 -25.19 -9.76
N PRO A 63 19.59 -25.90 -10.06
CA PRO A 63 18.89 -25.79 -11.33
C PRO A 63 18.27 -24.40 -11.55
N ASP A 64 18.32 -23.50 -10.57
CA ASP A 64 17.91 -22.10 -10.71
C ASP A 64 19.04 -21.18 -11.27
N GLU A 65 20.26 -21.69 -11.51
CA GLU A 65 21.39 -20.93 -12.10
C GLU A 65 21.41 -20.92 -13.65
N GLU A 66 20.48 -21.59 -14.32
CA GLU A 66 20.34 -21.46 -15.76
C GLU A 66 19.78 -20.07 -16.12
N ASP A 67 20.68 -19.13 -16.36
CA ASP A 67 20.43 -17.85 -17.06
C ASP A 67 20.15 -18.12 -18.58
N GLY A 68 19.46 -19.18 -18.92
CA GLY A 68 18.99 -19.50 -20.25
C GLY A 68 17.60 -18.91 -20.47
N GLU A 69 17.39 -18.25 -21.60
CA GLU A 69 16.06 -18.01 -22.13
C GLU A 69 15.26 -19.31 -22.04
N THR A 70 14.21 -19.31 -21.19
CA THR A 70 13.36 -20.48 -21.06
C THR A 70 12.64 -20.66 -22.37
N ILE A 71 13.11 -21.58 -23.21
CA ILE A 71 12.34 -22.08 -24.34
C ILE A 71 11.06 -22.65 -23.74
N VAL A 72 9.95 -21.95 -23.93
CA VAL A 72 8.62 -22.40 -23.49
C VAL A 72 8.28 -23.64 -24.30
N VAL A 73 8.56 -24.79 -23.72
CA VAL A 73 8.01 -26.05 -24.24
C VAL A 73 6.50 -25.99 -23.95
N THR A 74 5.72 -25.85 -25.01
CA THR A 74 4.27 -25.90 -24.99
C THR A 74 3.80 -27.17 -24.28
N GLY A 75 3.33 -27.03 -23.02
CA GLY A 75 2.76 -28.16 -22.27
C GLY A 75 2.95 -28.16 -20.77
N GLN A 76 3.99 -27.55 -20.22
CA GLN A 76 4.19 -27.46 -18.77
C GLN A 76 3.95 -26.06 -18.26
N ARG A 77 3.04 -25.94 -17.28
CA ARG A 77 2.75 -24.68 -16.59
C ARG A 77 3.99 -24.21 -15.84
N GLN A 78 4.43 -22.97 -16.05
CA GLN A 78 5.57 -22.42 -15.32
C GLN A 78 5.32 -22.46 -13.81
N ARG A 79 6.39 -22.74 -13.03
CA ARG A 79 6.30 -22.73 -11.58
C ARG A 79 5.80 -21.37 -11.06
N GLY A 80 4.83 -21.40 -10.16
CA GLY A 80 4.25 -20.19 -9.55
C GLY A 80 3.40 -19.37 -10.51
N ALA A 81 3.01 -19.91 -11.67
CA ALA A 81 2.07 -19.24 -12.57
C ALA A 81 0.67 -19.17 -11.94
N VAL A 82 -0.03 -18.10 -12.25
CA VAL A 82 -1.42 -17.87 -11.84
C VAL A 82 -2.39 -18.84 -12.50
N ILE A 83 -3.61 -18.95 -11.99
CA ILE A 83 -4.66 -19.83 -12.52
C ILE A 83 -5.10 -19.37 -13.90
N GLY A 84 -5.21 -20.34 -14.87
CA GLY A 84 -5.62 -20.09 -16.25
C GLY A 84 -4.45 -19.90 -17.23
N ASP A 85 -4.76 -19.68 -18.51
CA ASP A 85 -3.80 -19.46 -19.60
C ASP A 85 -3.63 -17.95 -19.92
N ILE A 86 -3.78 -17.11 -18.91
CA ILE A 86 -3.68 -15.65 -19.06
C ILE A 86 -2.21 -15.26 -18.91
N ALA A 87 -1.67 -14.61 -19.94
CA ALA A 87 -0.29 -14.12 -19.91
C ALA A 87 -0.19 -12.82 -19.12
N PRO A 88 0.93 -12.57 -18.40
CA PRO A 88 1.16 -11.31 -17.68
C PRO A 88 1.25 -10.13 -18.65
N GLU A 89 0.80 -8.95 -18.21
CA GLU A 89 0.96 -7.69 -18.94
C GLU A 89 2.39 -7.19 -18.94
N VAL A 90 2.99 -7.25 -17.76
CA VAL A 90 4.39 -6.92 -17.52
C VAL A 90 4.96 -8.04 -16.68
N GLN A 91 6.15 -8.49 -17.05
CA GLN A 91 6.91 -9.45 -16.29
C GLN A 91 8.27 -8.86 -15.98
N PHE A 92 8.69 -8.92 -14.74
CA PHE A 92 10.02 -8.49 -14.31
C PHE A 92 10.87 -9.71 -13.95
N ASP A 93 11.99 -9.87 -14.64
CA ASP A 93 13.00 -10.85 -14.32
C ASP A 93 13.90 -10.40 -13.15
N ARG A 94 14.80 -11.26 -12.66
CA ARG A 94 15.75 -10.91 -11.58
C ARG A 94 16.63 -9.69 -11.91
N ARG A 95 16.96 -9.44 -13.17
CA ARG A 95 17.81 -8.31 -13.60
C ARG A 95 17.00 -7.03 -13.55
N GLU A 96 15.77 -7.10 -13.96
CA GLU A 96 14.81 -5.99 -13.91
C GLU A 96 14.44 -5.62 -12.47
N ILE A 97 14.17 -6.61 -11.61
CA ILE A 97 13.94 -6.41 -10.17
C ILE A 97 15.14 -5.70 -9.52
N ARG A 98 16.37 -6.11 -9.85
CA ARG A 98 17.58 -5.41 -9.36
C ARG A 98 17.69 -4.00 -9.91
N ALA A 99 17.31 -3.78 -11.17
CA ALA A 99 17.38 -2.47 -11.83
C ALA A 99 16.39 -1.46 -11.22
N LEU A 100 15.28 -1.92 -10.65
CA LEU A 100 14.36 -1.06 -9.90
C LEU A 100 14.99 -0.47 -8.63
N GLY A 101 16.10 -1.05 -8.15
CA GLY A 101 16.83 -0.55 -6.98
C GLY A 101 16.07 -0.64 -5.67
N ALA A 102 14.94 -1.34 -5.68
CA ALA A 102 14.12 -1.54 -4.50
C ALA A 102 14.83 -2.41 -3.47
N GLY A 103 14.65 -2.10 -2.23
CA GLY A 103 15.24 -2.78 -1.13
C GLY A 103 14.28 -3.64 -0.34
N SER A 104 13.01 -3.39 -0.44
CA SER A 104 11.94 -4.18 0.18
C SER A 104 10.85 -4.48 -0.84
N LEU A 105 9.94 -5.37 -0.46
CA LEU A 105 8.77 -5.64 -1.28
C LEU A 105 7.87 -4.40 -1.40
N THR A 106 7.77 -3.60 -0.33
CA THR A 106 7.03 -2.32 -0.34
C THR A 106 7.62 -1.35 -1.34
N GLU A 107 8.95 -1.14 -1.31
CA GLU A 107 9.63 -0.28 -2.28
C GLU A 107 9.52 -0.80 -3.71
N LEU A 108 9.47 -2.13 -3.87
CA LEU A 108 9.31 -2.75 -5.17
C LEU A 108 7.90 -2.50 -5.72
N LEU A 109 6.86 -2.60 -4.89
CA LEU A 109 5.49 -2.24 -5.26
C LEU A 109 5.37 -0.75 -5.59
N ASP A 110 6.00 0.13 -4.80
CA ASP A 110 6.05 1.56 -5.10
C ASP A 110 6.77 1.84 -6.42
N ALA A 111 7.82 1.05 -6.71
CA ALA A 111 8.56 1.17 -7.96
C ALA A 111 7.72 0.81 -9.19
N ILE A 112 6.81 -0.16 -9.07
CA ILE A 112 5.92 -0.60 -10.16
C ILE A 112 4.50 -0.02 -10.01
N ALA A 113 4.27 0.89 -9.05
CA ALA A 113 2.95 1.46 -8.79
C ALA A 113 2.27 2.08 -10.03
N PRO A 114 2.96 2.81 -10.94
CA PRO A 114 2.32 3.34 -12.13
C PRO A 114 1.74 2.26 -13.05
N GLN A 115 2.35 1.04 -13.06
CA GLN A 115 1.85 -0.10 -13.83
C GLN A 115 0.73 -0.86 -13.10
N THR A 116 0.65 -0.74 -11.77
CA THR A 116 -0.28 -1.52 -10.92
C THR A 116 -1.43 -0.71 -10.34
N ARG A 117 -1.39 0.62 -10.39
CA ARG A 117 -2.47 1.50 -9.91
C ARG A 117 -3.73 1.35 -10.75
N SER A 118 -4.88 1.45 -10.07
CA SER A 118 -6.20 1.59 -10.67
C SER A 118 -6.92 2.79 -10.06
N GLY A 119 -7.51 3.66 -10.87
CA GLY A 119 -8.33 4.80 -10.43
C GLY A 119 -9.75 4.42 -9.97
N ARG A 120 -10.07 3.16 -9.79
CA ARG A 120 -11.44 2.66 -9.65
C ARG A 120 -11.85 2.21 -8.25
N GLY A 121 -10.90 1.95 -7.36
CA GLY A 121 -11.19 1.45 -6.02
C GLY A 121 -11.71 2.55 -5.08
N ARG A 122 -12.41 2.16 -4.00
CA ARG A 122 -12.62 3.01 -2.83
C ARG A 122 -11.29 3.32 -2.16
N ASP A 123 -10.32 2.39 -2.26
CA ASP A 123 -8.97 2.45 -1.71
C ASP A 123 -7.96 2.54 -2.85
N GLU A 124 -7.66 3.72 -3.33
CA GLU A 124 -6.53 4.11 -4.20
C GLU A 124 -5.91 3.03 -5.12
N GLY A 125 -6.67 1.97 -5.45
CA GLY A 125 -6.30 0.95 -6.45
C GLY A 125 -5.05 0.14 -6.12
N ARG A 126 -4.82 -0.24 -4.86
CA ARG A 126 -3.74 -1.20 -4.53
C ARG A 126 -3.98 -2.53 -5.22
N PRO A 127 -2.95 -3.16 -5.81
CA PRO A 127 -3.11 -4.43 -6.49
C PRO A 127 -3.38 -5.59 -5.51
N VAL A 128 -4.08 -6.62 -5.98
CA VAL A 128 -4.14 -7.92 -5.32
C VAL A 128 -2.76 -8.55 -5.37
N ILE A 129 -2.28 -9.04 -4.23
CA ILE A 129 -0.98 -9.68 -4.15
C ILE A 129 -1.14 -11.19 -4.06
N LEU A 130 -0.40 -11.90 -4.91
CA LEU A 130 -0.27 -13.35 -4.87
C LEU A 130 1.19 -13.76 -4.61
N LEU A 131 1.38 -14.92 -4.02
CA LEU A 131 2.68 -15.52 -3.81
C LEU A 131 2.75 -16.90 -4.47
N ASN A 132 3.65 -17.07 -5.43
CA ASN A 132 3.77 -18.32 -6.20
C ASN A 132 2.43 -18.76 -6.83
N GLY A 133 1.62 -17.83 -7.32
CA GLY A 133 0.31 -18.09 -7.92
C GLY A 133 -0.77 -18.47 -6.91
N ARG A 134 -0.58 -18.22 -5.63
CA ARG A 134 -1.52 -18.58 -4.54
C ARG A 134 -1.96 -17.36 -3.77
N ARG A 135 -3.15 -17.42 -3.20
CA ARG A 135 -3.69 -16.42 -2.31
C ARG A 135 -2.95 -16.42 -0.98
N ILE A 136 -2.73 -15.23 -0.42
CA ILE A 136 -2.12 -14.99 0.91
C ILE A 136 -3.18 -14.47 1.88
N SER A 137 -2.91 -14.55 3.19
CA SER A 137 -3.79 -14.02 4.24
C SER A 137 -3.85 -12.49 4.23
N GLY A 138 -2.73 -11.83 3.88
CA GLY A 138 -2.59 -10.38 3.79
C GLY A 138 -1.16 -9.99 3.41
N PHE A 139 -0.92 -8.69 3.19
CA PHE A 139 0.42 -8.20 2.82
C PHE A 139 1.47 -8.45 3.91
N SER A 140 1.07 -8.52 5.18
CA SER A 140 1.93 -8.87 6.31
C SER A 140 2.64 -10.23 6.13
N GLU A 141 2.01 -11.19 5.44
CA GLU A 141 2.61 -12.50 5.16
C GLU A 141 3.89 -12.43 4.32
N ILE A 142 4.05 -11.39 3.49
CA ILE A 142 5.13 -11.30 2.49
C ILE A 142 5.99 -10.04 2.60
N ARG A 143 5.59 -9.04 3.39
CA ARG A 143 6.21 -7.71 3.44
C ARG A 143 7.72 -7.75 3.62
N ASP A 144 8.21 -8.64 4.48
CA ASP A 144 9.63 -8.74 4.86
C ASP A 144 10.43 -9.69 3.96
N ILE A 145 9.86 -10.10 2.81
CA ILE A 145 10.60 -10.89 1.81
C ILE A 145 11.56 -9.96 1.06
N PRO A 146 12.88 -10.21 1.12
CA PRO A 146 13.82 -9.41 0.36
C PRO A 146 13.66 -9.65 -1.15
N PRO A 147 13.81 -8.61 -2.00
CA PRO A 147 13.71 -8.72 -3.46
C PRO A 147 14.60 -9.81 -4.08
N GLU A 148 15.71 -10.16 -3.44
CA GLU A 148 16.63 -11.21 -3.90
C GLU A 148 16.11 -12.63 -3.75
N ALA A 149 15.14 -12.83 -2.88
CA ALA A 149 14.42 -14.09 -2.79
C ALA A 149 13.39 -14.24 -3.91
N ILE A 150 13.15 -13.17 -4.71
CA ILE A 150 12.18 -13.17 -5.81
C ILE A 150 12.90 -13.56 -7.11
N THR A 151 12.32 -14.50 -7.83
CA THR A 151 12.80 -14.94 -9.15
C THR A 151 12.14 -14.12 -10.25
N ARG A 152 10.84 -13.79 -10.08
CA ARG A 152 10.01 -13.14 -11.11
C ARG A 152 8.85 -12.41 -10.44
N ILE A 153 8.41 -11.30 -11.07
CA ILE A 153 7.16 -10.62 -10.74
C ILE A 153 6.31 -10.61 -11.99
N ASP A 154 5.07 -11.07 -11.87
CA ASP A 154 4.09 -11.04 -12.94
C ASP A 154 3.01 -10.01 -12.58
N VAL A 155 2.86 -8.96 -13.38
CA VAL A 155 1.72 -8.04 -13.29
C VAL A 155 0.65 -8.57 -14.22
N MET A 156 -0.45 -9.01 -13.63
CA MET A 156 -1.51 -9.72 -14.34
C MET A 156 -2.72 -8.82 -14.56
N PRO A 157 -3.51 -9.14 -15.60
CA PRO A 157 -4.77 -8.47 -15.86
C PRO A 157 -5.84 -8.72 -14.78
N GLU A 158 -6.86 -7.88 -14.78
CA GLU A 158 -8.01 -7.85 -13.86
C GLU A 158 -8.81 -9.13 -13.80
N GLU A 159 -8.96 -9.78 -14.96
CA GLU A 159 -9.63 -11.07 -15.07
C GLU A 159 -9.04 -12.11 -14.13
N VAL A 160 -7.75 -11.98 -13.83
CA VAL A 160 -7.08 -12.86 -12.87
C VAL A 160 -7.54 -12.58 -11.45
N ALA A 161 -7.83 -11.32 -11.08
CA ALA A 161 -8.38 -10.97 -9.76
C ALA A 161 -9.72 -11.68 -9.51
N LEU A 162 -10.60 -11.70 -10.52
CA LEU A 162 -11.88 -12.41 -10.43
C LEU A 162 -11.71 -13.91 -10.13
N LYS A 163 -10.67 -14.54 -10.70
CA LYS A 163 -10.38 -15.97 -10.46
C LYS A 163 -9.92 -16.26 -9.04
N TYR A 164 -9.47 -15.24 -8.31
CA TYR A 164 -9.08 -15.32 -6.91
C TYR A 164 -10.14 -14.76 -5.96
N GLY A 165 -11.36 -14.52 -6.45
CA GLY A 165 -12.47 -14.02 -5.64
C GLY A 165 -12.35 -12.55 -5.25
N TYR A 166 -11.48 -11.81 -5.91
CA TYR A 166 -11.40 -10.36 -5.75
C TYR A 166 -12.32 -9.67 -6.76
N ARG A 167 -12.67 -8.43 -6.52
CA ARG A 167 -13.56 -7.67 -7.42
C ARG A 167 -12.81 -7.26 -8.70
N ALA A 168 -13.53 -6.92 -9.78
CA ALA A 168 -13.01 -6.64 -11.12
C ALA A 168 -12.30 -5.28 -11.27
N ASP A 169 -11.91 -4.64 -10.22
CA ASP A 169 -11.32 -3.33 -10.21
C ASP A 169 -9.85 -3.26 -9.64
N GLN A 170 -9.07 -4.40 -9.42
CA GLN A 170 -7.63 -4.46 -8.97
C GLN A 170 -6.74 -5.28 -9.88
N LYS A 171 -5.60 -4.77 -10.30
CA LYS A 171 -4.58 -5.60 -10.93
C LYS A 171 -4.03 -6.63 -9.96
N VAL A 172 -3.48 -7.72 -10.50
CA VAL A 172 -2.86 -8.75 -9.66
C VAL A 172 -1.35 -8.70 -9.85
N VAL A 173 -0.61 -8.68 -8.76
CA VAL A 173 0.84 -8.79 -8.74
C VAL A 173 1.23 -10.11 -8.10
N ASN A 174 1.81 -11.01 -8.90
CA ASN A 174 2.24 -12.32 -8.43
C ASN A 174 3.76 -12.33 -8.24
N PHE A 175 4.21 -12.56 -7.01
CA PHE A 175 5.62 -12.73 -6.68
C PHE A 175 5.99 -14.20 -6.70
N VAL A 176 6.98 -14.57 -7.51
CA VAL A 176 7.50 -15.94 -7.58
C VAL A 176 8.83 -16.01 -6.86
N LEU A 177 8.91 -16.83 -5.81
CA LEU A 177 10.09 -16.97 -4.97
C LEU A 177 11.08 -17.99 -5.54
N ARG A 178 12.35 -17.89 -5.11
CA ARG A 178 13.39 -18.90 -5.30
C ARG A 178 13.01 -20.21 -4.60
N ARG A 179 13.57 -21.32 -5.08
CA ARG A 179 13.36 -22.65 -4.45
C ARG A 179 14.14 -22.82 -3.14
N ARG A 180 15.33 -22.18 -3.07
CA ARG A 180 16.20 -22.17 -1.90
C ARG A 180 16.72 -20.75 -1.70
N PHE A 181 16.66 -20.29 -0.48
CA PHE A 181 17.21 -19.01 -0.06
C PHE A 181 17.45 -19.06 1.45
N ASP A 182 18.61 -18.60 1.91
CA ASP A 182 18.92 -18.52 3.33
C ASP A 182 19.80 -17.27 3.56
N ALA A 183 19.30 -16.30 4.33
CA ALA A 183 20.03 -15.08 4.58
C ALA A 183 19.53 -14.30 5.80
N TYR A 184 20.46 -13.66 6.49
CA TYR A 184 20.18 -12.56 7.42
C TYR A 184 20.37 -11.22 6.70
N THR A 185 19.53 -10.25 7.01
CA THR A 185 19.64 -8.88 6.50
C THR A 185 19.69 -7.90 7.64
N ALA A 186 20.64 -6.98 7.63
CA ALA A 186 20.69 -5.84 8.53
C ALA A 186 20.70 -4.55 7.70
N GLU A 187 19.89 -3.56 8.10
CA GLU A 187 19.86 -2.23 7.50
C GLU A 187 19.88 -1.17 8.59
N VAL A 188 20.62 -0.09 8.35
CA VAL A 188 20.56 1.14 9.12
C VAL A 188 20.33 2.32 8.19
N GLN A 189 19.53 3.27 8.63
CA GLN A 189 19.20 4.45 7.86
C GLN A 189 19.16 5.70 8.75
N GLY A 190 19.51 6.83 8.15
CA GLY A 190 19.42 8.15 8.77
C GLY A 190 19.08 9.22 7.76
N GLY A 191 18.34 10.23 8.16
CA GLY A 191 17.95 11.32 7.28
C GLY A 191 17.52 12.56 8.05
N ALA A 192 17.44 13.70 7.33
CA ALA A 192 16.97 14.96 7.87
C ALA A 192 16.41 15.85 6.75
N ALA A 193 15.60 16.85 7.12
CA ALA A 193 15.24 17.94 6.23
C ALA A 193 16.45 18.88 6.02
N THR A 194 16.66 19.39 4.80
CA THR A 194 17.79 20.31 4.53
C THR A 194 17.59 21.70 5.14
N GLY A 195 16.36 22.07 5.49
CA GLY A 195 16.02 23.27 6.23
C GLY A 195 16.12 23.13 7.75
N ALA A 196 16.91 22.19 8.26
CA ALA A 196 17.07 21.77 9.66
C ALA A 196 15.82 21.09 10.26
N GLY A 197 16.01 20.43 11.40
CA GLY A 197 14.96 19.68 12.10
C GLY A 197 14.52 18.39 11.42
N ARG A 198 13.67 17.63 12.07
CA ARG A 198 13.12 16.35 11.58
C ARG A 198 14.21 15.30 11.29
N GLU A 199 15.19 15.17 12.13
CA GLU A 199 16.15 14.05 12.06
C GLU A 199 15.39 12.75 12.23
N SER A 200 15.73 11.78 11.39
CA SER A 200 15.13 10.45 11.43
C SER A 200 16.18 9.37 11.36
N TYR A 201 15.97 8.28 12.08
CA TYR A 201 16.83 7.10 12.05
C TYR A 201 16.01 5.82 12.19
N GLY A 202 16.56 4.76 11.64
CA GLY A 202 15.94 3.45 11.69
C GLY A 202 16.97 2.34 11.60
N ALA A 203 16.60 1.19 12.17
CA ALA A 203 17.36 -0.04 12.09
C ALA A 203 16.40 -1.21 11.82
N GLU A 204 16.89 -2.20 11.08
CA GLU A 204 16.14 -3.37 10.70
C GLU A 204 17.01 -4.61 10.69
N LEU A 205 16.43 -5.72 11.16
CA LEU A 205 16.99 -7.06 11.10
C LEU A 205 15.96 -8.02 10.55
N ASN A 206 16.33 -8.80 9.53
CA ASN A 206 15.49 -9.84 8.96
C ASN A 206 16.27 -11.15 8.79
N TYR A 207 15.57 -12.25 9.01
CA TYR A 207 16.00 -13.59 8.65
C TYR A 207 14.98 -14.22 7.72
N LEU A 208 15.43 -14.75 6.57
CA LEU A 208 14.58 -15.49 5.65
C LEU A 208 15.27 -16.79 5.25
N GLN A 209 14.59 -17.91 5.49
CA GLN A 209 14.93 -19.22 4.99
C GLN A 209 13.82 -19.78 4.10
N ILE A 210 14.18 -20.22 2.89
CA ILE A 210 13.31 -20.96 1.96
C ILE A 210 14.00 -22.27 1.60
N ASN A 211 13.32 -23.39 1.78
CA ASN A 211 13.80 -24.72 1.45
C ASN A 211 12.66 -25.63 0.94
N LYS A 212 12.94 -26.92 0.71
CA LYS A 212 11.91 -27.87 0.24
C LYS A 212 10.76 -28.07 1.26
N ALA A 213 11.02 -27.88 2.56
CA ALA A 213 10.02 -28.05 3.61
C ALA A 213 9.10 -26.84 3.77
N GLY A 214 9.51 -25.66 3.29
CA GLY A 214 8.72 -24.44 3.38
C GLY A 214 9.56 -23.18 3.56
N ARG A 215 8.97 -22.17 4.21
CA ARG A 215 9.55 -20.84 4.43
C ARG A 215 9.44 -20.45 5.90
N ILE A 216 10.50 -19.87 6.45
CA ILE A 216 10.49 -19.16 7.73
C ILE A 216 11.00 -17.74 7.47
N ASN A 217 10.28 -16.75 7.94
CA ASN A 217 10.69 -15.35 7.91
C ASN A 217 10.49 -14.73 9.29
N LEU A 218 11.49 -14.00 9.78
CA LEU A 218 11.46 -13.26 11.05
C LEU A 218 12.00 -11.85 10.79
N GLY A 219 11.30 -10.84 11.29
CA GLY A 219 11.66 -9.44 11.11
C GLY A 219 11.55 -8.65 12.41
N ALA A 220 12.44 -7.67 12.58
CA ALA A 220 12.36 -6.65 13.61
C ALA A 220 12.77 -5.31 13.02
N GLU A 221 11.95 -4.28 13.25
CA GLU A 221 12.19 -2.93 12.77
C GLU A 221 11.97 -1.90 13.85
N PHE A 222 12.89 -0.94 13.91
CA PHE A 222 12.78 0.25 14.73
C PHE A 222 12.93 1.50 13.87
N ARG A 223 12.04 2.48 14.06
CA ARG A 223 12.10 3.82 13.44
C ARG A 223 11.83 4.89 14.48
N ARG A 224 12.51 6.02 14.34
CA ARG A 224 12.26 7.23 15.11
C ARG A 224 12.47 8.46 14.26
N ALA A 225 11.63 9.47 14.46
CA ALA A 225 11.81 10.80 13.88
C ALA A 225 11.58 11.87 14.95
N GLU A 226 12.49 12.85 15.01
CA GLU A 226 12.40 13.95 15.95
C GLU A 226 11.34 14.97 15.51
N PRO A 227 10.79 15.81 16.39
CA PRO A 227 9.77 16.78 16.03
C PRO A 227 10.33 17.84 15.08
N LEU A 228 9.44 18.51 14.37
CA LEU A 228 9.73 19.73 13.62
C LEU A 228 8.86 20.84 14.17
N PHE A 229 9.46 21.91 14.66
CA PHE A 229 8.76 23.05 15.27
C PHE A 229 8.50 24.16 14.24
N GLU A 230 7.50 25.02 14.50
CA GLU A 230 7.24 26.21 13.67
C GLU A 230 8.43 27.19 13.69
N SER A 231 9.16 27.27 14.83
CA SER A 231 10.38 28.09 14.96
C SER A 231 11.54 27.67 14.07
N GLU A 232 11.51 26.43 13.52
CA GLU A 232 12.50 25.92 12.56
C GLU A 232 12.10 26.21 11.11
N ARG A 233 11.01 26.93 10.92
CA ARG A 233 10.49 27.42 9.63
C ARG A 233 10.14 28.88 9.78
N ASP A 234 10.15 29.61 8.68
CA ASP A 234 9.80 31.04 8.66
C ASP A 234 8.26 31.22 8.74
N ILE A 235 7.67 30.78 9.87
CA ILE A 235 6.22 30.86 10.08
C ILE A 235 5.86 32.19 10.77
N ILE A 236 5.13 33.04 10.05
CA ILE A 236 4.56 34.26 10.59
C ILE A 236 3.39 33.92 11.51
N GLN A 237 3.42 34.37 12.74
CA GLN A 237 2.37 34.17 13.73
C GLN A 237 1.20 35.17 13.49
N ALA A 238 -0.03 34.71 13.54
CA ALA A 238 -1.21 35.58 13.37
C ALA A 238 -1.34 36.61 14.50
N GLU A 239 -1.00 36.19 15.72
CA GLU A 239 -1.03 37.01 16.92
C GLU A 239 0.33 36.95 17.63
N PRO A 240 1.32 37.75 17.19
CA PRO A 240 2.63 37.73 17.83
C PRO A 240 2.55 38.29 19.25
N VAL A 241 3.28 37.66 20.17
CA VAL A 241 3.33 38.09 21.58
C VAL A 241 4.74 38.61 21.88
N ALA A 242 4.80 39.84 22.39
CA ALA A 242 6.07 40.49 22.70
C ALA A 242 6.91 39.64 23.70
N GLY A 243 8.13 39.33 23.33
CA GLY A 243 9.06 38.55 24.14
C GLY A 243 8.84 37.05 24.18
N ILE A 244 7.87 36.49 23.42
CA ILE A 244 7.60 35.06 23.36
C ILE A 244 7.64 34.58 21.91
N GLU A 245 8.54 33.65 21.61
CA GLU A 245 8.59 32.96 20.32
C GLU A 245 7.63 31.78 20.33
N LEU A 246 6.37 32.01 19.91
CA LEU A 246 5.27 31.04 19.95
C LEU A 246 5.59 29.76 19.18
N GLY A 247 6.36 29.86 18.08
CA GLY A 247 6.73 28.72 17.24
C GLY A 247 7.52 27.61 17.93
N ARG A 248 8.19 27.92 19.05
CA ARG A 248 8.91 26.91 19.87
C ARG A 248 7.97 25.98 20.64
N TYR A 249 6.73 26.34 20.78
CA TYR A 249 5.73 25.58 21.53
C TYR A 249 4.71 24.88 20.62
N ARG A 250 4.93 24.91 19.29
CA ARG A 250 4.03 24.28 18.33
C ARG A 250 4.83 23.46 17.31
N THR A 251 4.49 22.18 17.17
CA THR A 251 5.06 21.31 16.16
C THR A 251 4.31 21.40 14.86
N LEU A 252 5.05 21.48 13.74
CA LEU A 252 4.55 21.22 12.39
C LEU A 252 4.44 19.72 12.14
N LEU A 253 5.41 18.95 12.64
CA LEU A 253 5.43 17.49 12.62
C LEU A 253 5.75 16.96 14.01
N PRO A 254 4.99 15.97 14.54
CA PRO A 254 5.23 15.43 15.87
C PRO A 254 6.49 14.56 15.89
N ARG A 255 7.07 14.35 17.07
CA ARG A 255 7.99 13.24 17.30
C ARG A 255 7.25 11.95 17.10
N THR A 256 7.87 10.97 16.42
CA THR A 256 7.30 9.62 16.24
C THR A 256 8.32 8.55 16.57
N GLY A 257 7.85 7.44 17.14
CA GLY A 257 8.62 6.22 17.39
C GLY A 257 7.79 5.01 16.96
N GLN A 258 8.44 4.02 16.34
CA GLN A 258 7.81 2.77 15.92
C GLN A 258 8.75 1.61 16.22
N LEU A 259 8.18 0.53 16.76
CA LEU A 259 8.79 -0.79 16.84
C LEU A 259 7.84 -1.79 16.23
N GLU A 260 8.34 -2.59 15.31
CA GLU A 260 7.59 -3.65 14.66
C GLU A 260 8.33 -4.97 14.75
N LEU A 261 7.60 -6.04 15.08
CA LEU A 261 8.06 -7.43 15.07
C LEU A 261 7.17 -8.23 14.13
N SER A 262 7.77 -9.10 13.33
CA SER A 262 7.05 -9.94 12.37
C SER A 262 7.58 -11.37 12.36
N GLY A 263 6.70 -12.32 12.04
CA GLY A 263 7.06 -13.72 11.86
C GLY A 263 6.11 -14.43 10.90
N THR A 264 6.66 -15.25 10.02
CA THR A 264 5.90 -16.08 9.08
C THR A 264 6.50 -17.48 8.99
N ILE A 265 5.64 -18.49 9.06
CA ILE A 265 6.00 -19.90 8.87
C ILE A 265 5.06 -20.49 7.81
N ASN A 266 5.64 -20.98 6.71
CA ASN A 266 4.93 -21.73 5.68
C ASN A 266 5.40 -23.17 5.67
N ARG A 267 4.48 -24.12 5.53
CA ARG A 267 4.78 -25.56 5.45
C ARG A 267 3.83 -26.26 4.46
N SER A 268 4.39 -27.25 3.74
CA SER A 268 3.56 -28.22 3.02
C SER A 268 2.96 -29.20 4.03
N VAL A 269 1.62 -29.26 4.08
CA VAL A 269 0.86 -30.20 4.92
C VAL A 269 0.71 -31.52 4.19
N SER A 270 0.56 -31.47 2.87
CA SER A 270 0.57 -32.61 1.95
C SER A 270 1.12 -32.16 0.59
N ASP A 271 1.22 -33.04 -0.38
CA ASP A 271 1.67 -32.74 -1.75
C ASP A 271 0.79 -31.69 -2.44
N THR A 272 -0.49 -31.60 -2.07
CA THR A 272 -1.46 -30.69 -2.68
C THR A 272 -1.88 -29.53 -1.77
N VAL A 273 -1.50 -29.53 -0.48
CA VAL A 273 -1.94 -28.53 0.51
C VAL A 273 -0.75 -27.84 1.17
N GLN A 274 -0.77 -26.53 1.16
CA GLN A 274 0.18 -25.67 1.90
C GLN A 274 -0.54 -24.81 2.90
N ALA A 275 0.04 -24.62 4.08
CA ALA A 275 -0.44 -23.74 5.12
C ALA A 275 0.64 -22.71 5.48
N THR A 276 0.22 -21.47 5.69
CA THR A 276 1.07 -20.37 6.18
C THR A 276 0.42 -19.77 7.40
N LEU A 277 1.20 -19.59 8.45
CA LEU A 277 0.85 -18.79 9.63
C LEU A 277 1.77 -17.59 9.69
N ASN A 278 1.22 -16.39 9.88
CA ASN A 278 2.00 -15.18 10.06
C ASN A 278 1.44 -14.35 11.22
N GLY A 279 2.29 -13.50 11.78
CA GLY A 279 1.89 -12.57 12.82
C GLY A 279 2.77 -11.34 12.83
N THR A 280 2.18 -10.19 13.23
CA THR A 280 2.91 -8.94 13.47
C THR A 280 2.51 -8.33 14.80
N PHE A 281 3.44 -7.61 15.40
CA PHE A 281 3.21 -6.80 16.58
C PHE A 281 3.84 -5.43 16.39
N ASP A 282 3.05 -4.37 16.50
CA ASP A 282 3.43 -2.99 16.26
C ASP A 282 3.20 -2.15 17.50
N VAL A 283 4.19 -1.32 17.86
CA VAL A 283 4.08 -0.29 18.90
C VAL A 283 4.45 1.05 18.28
N ASN A 284 3.53 2.00 18.33
CA ASN A 284 3.75 3.34 17.81
C ASN A 284 3.54 4.38 18.93
N SER A 285 4.38 5.39 18.96
CA SER A 285 4.27 6.54 19.86
C SER A 285 4.38 7.85 19.09
N SER A 286 3.66 8.86 19.52
CA SER A 286 3.69 10.19 18.92
C SER A 286 3.56 11.27 19.99
N THR A 287 4.39 12.34 19.90
CA THR A 287 4.31 13.52 20.79
C THR A 287 4.24 14.78 19.94
N ALA A 288 3.16 15.54 20.08
CA ALA A 288 2.95 16.83 19.42
C ALA A 288 2.83 17.96 20.44
N PHE A 289 3.36 19.14 20.12
CA PHE A 289 3.17 20.37 20.87
C PHE A 289 2.14 21.25 20.14
N LEU A 290 1.12 21.74 20.89
CA LEU A 290 -0.07 22.37 20.33
C LEU A 290 -0.08 23.89 20.50
N GLY A 291 0.98 24.47 21.07
CA GLY A 291 1.10 25.88 21.39
C GLY A 291 0.98 26.17 22.88
N LEU A 292 0.91 27.45 23.25
CA LEU A 292 0.70 27.87 24.62
C LEU A 292 -0.78 27.90 25.01
N PRO A 293 -1.13 27.63 26.28
CA PRO A 293 -2.52 27.70 26.73
C PRO A 293 -3.06 29.13 26.63
N ARG A 294 -4.27 29.30 26.09
CA ARG A 294 -4.96 30.60 26.01
C ARG A 294 -5.97 30.71 27.15
N PRO A 295 -6.17 31.91 27.74
CA PRO A 295 -5.60 33.21 27.38
C PRO A 295 -4.23 33.51 28.03
N SER A 296 -3.74 32.64 28.95
CA SER A 296 -2.58 32.96 29.80
C SER A 296 -1.25 33.10 29.04
N LEU A 297 -1.10 32.37 27.92
CA LEU A 297 0.12 32.28 27.09
C LEU A 297 1.41 32.00 27.92
N THR A 298 1.27 31.24 28.99
CA THR A 298 2.37 30.90 29.88
C THR A 298 2.92 29.49 29.62
N PRO A 299 4.25 29.28 29.58
CA PRO A 299 4.83 27.94 29.57
C PRO A 299 4.44 27.11 30.80
N PRO A 300 4.38 25.76 30.65
CA PRO A 300 4.76 24.98 29.47
C PRO A 300 3.70 24.97 28.36
N GLY A 301 4.13 24.69 27.11
CA GLY A 301 3.21 24.52 25.99
C GLY A 301 2.30 23.29 26.15
N LEU A 302 1.11 23.37 25.57
CA LEU A 302 0.16 22.26 25.51
C LEU A 302 0.76 21.10 24.71
N ARG A 303 0.55 19.88 25.17
CA ARG A 303 1.11 18.67 24.58
C ARG A 303 0.04 17.63 24.32
N ARG A 304 0.18 16.90 23.21
CA ARG A 304 -0.55 15.65 22.94
C ARG A 304 0.44 14.51 22.89
N GLU A 305 0.17 13.46 23.64
CA GLU A 305 0.82 12.15 23.55
C GLU A 305 -0.17 11.14 23.03
N SER A 306 0.26 10.32 22.07
CA SER A 306 -0.55 9.27 21.50
C SER A 306 0.27 8.00 21.37
N ASP A 307 -0.20 6.91 21.96
CA ASP A 307 0.41 5.60 21.92
C ASP A 307 -0.57 4.62 21.29
N SER A 308 -0.05 3.73 20.45
CA SER A 308 -0.85 2.64 19.88
C SER A 308 -0.08 1.33 19.88
N ARG A 309 -0.83 0.25 20.03
CA ARG A 309 -0.34 -1.13 19.97
C ARG A 309 -1.27 -1.91 19.06
N ALA A 310 -0.70 -2.62 18.09
CA ALA A 310 -1.46 -3.46 17.18
C ALA A 310 -0.84 -4.86 17.12
N GLY A 311 -1.69 -5.87 17.05
CA GLY A 311 -1.30 -7.25 16.82
C GLY A 311 -2.15 -7.85 15.72
N HIS A 312 -1.50 -8.60 14.84
CA HIS A 312 -2.13 -9.33 13.74
C HIS A 312 -1.71 -10.79 13.78
N LEU A 313 -2.64 -11.70 13.48
CA LEU A 313 -2.41 -13.11 13.26
C LEU A 313 -3.17 -13.55 12.01
N GLY A 314 -2.45 -14.05 11.00
CA GLY A 314 -3.00 -14.48 9.72
C GLY A 314 -2.71 -15.94 9.42
N LEU A 315 -3.70 -16.66 8.89
CA LEU A 315 -3.59 -18.03 8.39
C LEU A 315 -4.02 -18.07 6.93
N SER A 316 -3.23 -18.66 6.07
CA SER A 316 -3.63 -19.02 4.72
C SER A 316 -3.38 -20.52 4.46
N VAL A 317 -4.40 -21.21 3.96
CA VAL A 317 -4.31 -22.62 3.56
C VAL A 317 -4.78 -22.73 2.12
N ASN A 318 -3.91 -23.21 1.25
CA ASN A 318 -4.19 -23.33 -0.18
C ASN A 318 -4.09 -24.79 -0.60
N GLY A 319 -5.07 -25.30 -1.33
CA GLY A 319 -5.11 -26.68 -1.78
C GLY A 319 -5.67 -26.84 -3.18
N ALA A 320 -5.49 -28.05 -3.74
CA ALA A 320 -6.04 -28.42 -5.04
C ALA A 320 -6.87 -29.71 -4.92
N LEU A 321 -8.05 -29.68 -5.52
CA LEU A 321 -8.96 -30.80 -5.75
C LEU A 321 -9.21 -30.84 -7.27
N SER A 322 -8.26 -31.39 -8.02
CA SER A 322 -8.26 -31.31 -9.50
C SER A 322 -9.62 -31.65 -10.12
N PRO A 323 -10.16 -30.78 -11.03
CA PRO A 323 -9.55 -29.59 -11.62
C PRO A 323 -9.76 -28.27 -10.80
N TRP A 324 -10.39 -28.37 -9.64
CA TRP A 324 -10.69 -27.24 -8.74
C TRP A 324 -9.51 -26.91 -7.81
N GLN A 325 -9.40 -25.64 -7.45
CA GLN A 325 -8.50 -25.13 -6.43
C GLN A 325 -9.32 -24.46 -5.33
N TRP A 326 -8.80 -24.50 -4.12
CA TRP A 326 -9.43 -23.85 -2.98
C TRP A 326 -8.39 -23.12 -2.12
N SER A 327 -8.85 -22.05 -1.46
CA SER A 327 -8.08 -21.36 -0.44
C SER A 327 -8.96 -20.98 0.73
N LEU A 328 -8.44 -21.18 1.93
CA LEU A 328 -9.02 -20.70 3.19
C LEU A 328 -8.07 -19.64 3.74
N THR A 329 -8.58 -18.45 4.06
CA THR A 329 -7.84 -17.41 4.79
C THR A 329 -8.57 -17.08 6.07
N ALA A 330 -7.84 -16.84 7.16
CA ALA A 330 -8.38 -16.34 8.41
C ALA A 330 -7.43 -15.31 9.00
N ASN A 331 -7.98 -14.22 9.55
CA ASN A 331 -7.18 -13.18 10.21
C ASN A 331 -7.84 -12.76 11.52
N LEU A 332 -6.99 -12.42 12.49
CA LEU A 332 -7.36 -11.83 13.76
C LEU A 332 -6.49 -10.59 13.97
N ASP A 333 -7.15 -9.45 14.12
CA ASP A 333 -6.51 -8.16 14.31
C ASP A 333 -7.01 -7.52 15.59
N ARG A 334 -6.11 -6.96 16.38
CA ARG A 334 -6.44 -6.13 17.52
C ARG A 334 -5.55 -4.90 17.54
N SER A 335 -6.14 -3.73 17.65
CA SER A 335 -5.43 -2.48 17.87
C SER A 335 -6.01 -1.72 19.05
N ALA A 336 -5.15 -1.10 19.85
CA ALA A 336 -5.53 -0.20 20.92
C ALA A 336 -4.73 1.09 20.74
N SER A 337 -5.42 2.23 20.79
CA SER A 337 -4.83 3.56 20.70
C SER A 337 -5.31 4.39 21.89
N GLU A 338 -4.39 5.06 22.54
CA GLU A 338 -4.64 5.99 23.65
C GLU A 338 -4.07 7.35 23.28
N SER A 339 -4.75 8.44 23.64
CA SER A 339 -4.25 9.78 23.44
C SER A 339 -4.59 10.66 24.63
N GLU A 340 -3.60 11.36 25.14
CA GLU A 340 -3.72 12.40 26.16
C GLU A 340 -3.42 13.76 25.54
N THR A 341 -4.38 14.67 25.62
CA THR A 341 -4.25 16.03 25.07
C THR A 341 -4.39 17.05 26.19
N GLN A 342 -3.36 17.83 26.44
CA GLN A 342 -3.44 18.98 27.32
C GLN A 342 -4.23 20.11 26.62
N THR A 343 -5.21 20.66 27.30
CA THR A 343 -6.00 21.81 26.89
C THR A 343 -5.88 22.94 27.91
N SER A 344 -6.40 24.13 27.61
CA SER A 344 -6.44 25.23 28.57
C SER A 344 -7.34 24.95 29.77
N THR A 345 -8.27 24.00 29.65
CA THR A 345 -9.26 23.65 30.70
C THR A 345 -8.90 22.37 31.46
N GLY A 346 -7.84 21.64 31.07
CA GLY A 346 -7.44 20.42 31.72
C GLY A 346 -6.80 19.38 30.77
N LEU A 347 -6.97 18.11 31.07
CA LEU A 347 -6.42 16.99 30.31
C LEU A 347 -7.55 16.20 29.71
N ASP A 348 -7.60 16.19 28.36
CA ASP A 348 -8.52 15.34 27.60
C ASP A 348 -7.85 13.99 27.33
N ARG A 349 -8.57 12.91 27.58
CA ARG A 349 -8.13 11.53 27.34
C ARG A 349 -9.07 10.82 26.38
N THR A 350 -8.48 10.08 25.47
CA THR A 350 -9.25 9.22 24.55
C THR A 350 -8.61 7.84 24.45
N ARG A 351 -9.44 6.83 24.30
CA ARG A 351 -9.01 5.46 24.01
C ARG A 351 -9.93 4.83 22.99
N SER A 352 -9.33 4.08 22.06
CA SER A 352 -10.04 3.28 21.08
C SER A 352 -9.44 1.89 21.01
N VAL A 353 -10.26 0.86 21.03
CA VAL A 353 -9.85 -0.53 20.88
C VAL A 353 -10.67 -1.14 19.75
N SER A 354 -10.01 -1.51 18.67
CA SER A 354 -10.61 -2.21 17.52
C SER A 354 -10.21 -3.68 17.53
N GLN A 355 -11.14 -4.56 17.24
CA GLN A 355 -10.94 -6.00 17.10
C GLN A 355 -11.63 -6.46 15.84
N ILE A 356 -10.94 -7.30 15.04
CA ILE A 356 -11.45 -7.81 13.78
C ILE A 356 -11.06 -9.26 13.67
N GLY A 357 -12.04 -10.12 13.40
CA GLY A 357 -11.83 -11.49 13.01
C GLY A 357 -12.52 -11.75 11.69
N ASN A 358 -11.82 -12.32 10.72
CA ASN A 358 -12.41 -12.71 9.44
C ASN A 358 -11.97 -14.10 9.00
N THR A 359 -12.84 -14.76 8.25
CA THR A 359 -12.56 -16.05 7.61
C THR A 359 -13.20 -16.10 6.26
N GLU A 360 -12.45 -16.49 5.23
CA GLU A 360 -12.94 -16.60 3.85
C GLU A 360 -12.54 -17.93 3.23
N LEU A 361 -13.47 -18.56 2.53
CA LEU A 361 -13.25 -19.74 1.68
C LEU A 361 -13.47 -19.34 0.22
N LEU A 362 -12.52 -19.64 -0.64
CA LEU A 362 -12.60 -19.49 -2.09
C LEU A 362 -12.50 -20.87 -2.74
N LEU A 363 -13.36 -21.11 -3.70
CA LEU A 363 -13.33 -22.24 -4.64
C LEU A 363 -13.27 -21.69 -6.05
N ASN A 364 -12.35 -22.17 -6.89
CA ASN A 364 -12.28 -21.77 -8.29
C ASN A 364 -11.97 -22.97 -9.19
N GLY A 365 -12.55 -22.98 -10.39
CA GLY A 365 -12.33 -24.06 -11.34
C GLY A 365 -13.18 -23.94 -12.62
N PRO A 366 -12.99 -24.84 -13.57
CA PRO A 366 -13.80 -24.91 -14.77
C PRO A 366 -15.19 -25.48 -14.47
N LEU A 367 -16.22 -24.92 -15.14
CA LEU A 367 -17.58 -25.45 -15.10
C LEU A 367 -17.85 -26.39 -16.29
N PHE A 368 -17.68 -25.88 -17.50
CA PHE A 368 -17.87 -26.60 -18.76
C PHE A 368 -17.10 -25.91 -19.91
N ASP A 369 -16.88 -26.65 -20.98
CA ASP A 369 -16.19 -26.13 -22.18
C ASP A 369 -17.14 -25.54 -23.19
N LEU A 370 -16.81 -24.35 -23.70
CA LEU A 370 -17.36 -23.72 -24.91
C LEU A 370 -16.34 -23.82 -26.03
N PRO A 371 -16.76 -23.61 -27.32
CA PRO A 371 -15.81 -23.53 -28.41
C PRO A 371 -14.67 -22.52 -28.18
N GLY A 372 -14.94 -21.39 -27.49
CA GLY A 372 -13.97 -20.37 -27.16
C GLY A 372 -13.01 -20.76 -26.03
N GLY A 373 -13.37 -21.70 -25.17
CA GLY A 373 -12.59 -22.14 -24.00
C GLY A 373 -13.44 -22.65 -22.86
N ALA A 374 -12.82 -23.00 -21.74
CA ALA A 374 -13.54 -23.40 -20.54
C ALA A 374 -14.20 -22.18 -19.87
N VAL A 375 -15.49 -22.26 -19.59
CA VAL A 375 -16.16 -21.33 -18.66
C VAL A 375 -15.62 -21.62 -17.27
N THR A 376 -15.09 -20.60 -16.59
CA THR A 376 -14.56 -20.75 -15.25
C THR A 376 -15.40 -19.98 -14.24
N ALA A 377 -15.55 -20.54 -13.04
CA ALA A 377 -16.20 -19.87 -11.92
C ALA A 377 -15.27 -19.77 -10.73
N ALA A 378 -15.45 -18.68 -9.97
CA ALA A 378 -14.87 -18.51 -8.64
C ALA A 378 -16.02 -18.18 -7.68
N ALA A 379 -16.18 -18.98 -6.63
CA ALA A 379 -17.16 -18.77 -5.57
C ALA A 379 -16.42 -18.49 -4.27
N ARG A 380 -16.77 -17.40 -3.60
CA ARG A 380 -16.22 -16.97 -2.31
C ARG A 380 -17.35 -16.87 -1.30
N ALA A 381 -17.10 -17.34 -0.08
CA ALA A 381 -17.97 -17.12 1.06
C ALA A 381 -17.12 -16.78 2.27
N GLY A 382 -17.61 -15.90 3.13
CA GLY A 382 -16.87 -15.51 4.32
C GLY A 382 -17.75 -14.94 5.42
N PHE A 383 -17.13 -14.83 6.59
CA PHE A 383 -17.68 -14.26 7.80
C PHE A 383 -16.67 -13.31 8.44
N ASP A 384 -17.14 -12.12 8.84
CA ASP A 384 -16.37 -11.15 9.62
C ASP A 384 -17.11 -10.81 10.90
N ALA A 385 -16.34 -10.68 11.99
CA ALA A 385 -16.81 -10.11 13.24
C ALA A 385 -15.91 -8.94 13.62
N ARG A 386 -16.50 -7.79 13.91
CA ARG A 386 -15.79 -6.55 14.23
C ARG A 386 -16.33 -5.92 15.48
N GLY A 387 -15.46 -5.41 16.34
CA GLY A 387 -15.79 -4.66 17.52
C GLY A 387 -14.96 -3.37 17.60
N LEU A 388 -15.58 -2.28 18.04
CA LEU A 388 -14.94 -1.01 18.34
C LEU A 388 -15.47 -0.50 19.66
N GLY A 389 -14.64 -0.58 20.71
CA GLY A 389 -14.88 0.10 21.98
C GLY A 389 -14.09 1.40 22.03
N SER A 390 -14.75 2.51 22.28
CA SER A 390 -14.10 3.80 22.42
C SER A 390 -14.65 4.60 23.60
N TRP A 391 -13.78 5.35 24.26
CA TRP A 391 -14.20 6.33 25.26
C TRP A 391 -13.39 7.60 25.16
N SER A 392 -13.98 8.70 25.57
CA SER A 392 -13.32 9.99 25.73
C SER A 392 -13.74 10.65 27.03
N ASP A 393 -12.78 11.25 27.73
CA ASP A 393 -12.97 12.16 28.85
C ASP A 393 -12.47 13.54 28.45
N ARG A 394 -13.37 14.52 28.42
CA ARG A 394 -13.07 15.90 28.04
C ARG A 394 -13.56 16.81 29.14
N ALA A 395 -12.63 17.30 29.95
CA ALA A 395 -12.95 18.16 31.10
C ALA A 395 -14.05 17.57 32.03
N GLY A 396 -14.04 16.26 32.26
CA GLY A 396 -15.03 15.52 33.05
C GLY A 396 -16.29 15.09 32.30
N LEU A 397 -16.40 15.38 31.01
CA LEU A 397 -17.50 14.86 30.17
C LEU A 397 -17.09 13.51 29.56
N PHE A 398 -17.60 12.43 30.12
CA PHE A 398 -17.36 11.09 29.64
C PHE A 398 -18.31 10.72 28.49
N THR A 399 -17.73 10.19 27.43
CA THR A 399 -18.48 9.58 26.34
C THR A 399 -17.94 8.19 26.08
N VAL A 400 -18.81 7.18 26.06
CA VAL A 400 -18.47 5.78 25.75
C VAL A 400 -19.26 5.35 24.54
N ARG A 401 -18.62 4.59 23.66
CA ARG A 401 -19.25 3.95 22.50
C ARG A 401 -18.72 2.54 22.35
N ASP A 402 -19.63 1.60 22.25
CA ASP A 402 -19.34 0.22 21.93
C ASP A 402 -20.14 -0.17 20.69
N LEU A 403 -19.41 -0.46 19.61
CA LEU A 403 -20.00 -0.87 18.35
C LEU A 403 -19.57 -2.29 18.04
N SER A 404 -20.48 -3.07 17.51
CA SER A 404 -20.21 -4.42 16.99
C SER A 404 -20.89 -4.61 15.65
N ARG A 405 -20.22 -5.33 14.76
CA ARG A 405 -20.75 -5.68 13.44
C ARG A 405 -20.35 -7.10 13.09
N THR A 406 -21.32 -7.90 12.70
CA THR A 406 -21.05 -9.13 11.94
C THR A 406 -21.38 -8.90 10.48
N ARG A 407 -20.61 -9.52 9.60
CA ARG A 407 -20.82 -9.51 8.16
C ARG A 407 -20.70 -10.93 7.61
N GLU A 408 -21.74 -11.38 6.97
CA GLU A 408 -21.75 -12.59 6.17
C GLU A 408 -21.74 -12.18 4.70
N HIS A 409 -20.91 -12.80 3.87
CA HIS A 409 -20.86 -12.45 2.47
C HIS A 409 -20.67 -13.67 1.57
N ALA A 410 -21.27 -13.61 0.40
CA ALA A 410 -21.10 -14.59 -0.66
C ALA A 410 -20.93 -13.88 -2.01
N GLN A 411 -19.96 -14.32 -2.80
CA GLN A 411 -19.66 -13.76 -4.11
C GLN A 411 -19.49 -14.89 -5.11
N VAL A 412 -19.97 -14.66 -6.33
CA VAL A 412 -19.75 -15.55 -7.48
C VAL A 412 -19.26 -14.71 -8.66
N ASN A 413 -18.21 -15.19 -9.31
CA ASN A 413 -17.66 -14.64 -10.54
C ASN A 413 -17.68 -15.72 -11.60
N VAL A 414 -18.14 -15.39 -12.81
CA VAL A 414 -18.15 -16.30 -13.96
C VAL A 414 -17.44 -15.63 -15.14
N ASP A 415 -16.44 -16.31 -15.69
CA ASP A 415 -15.71 -15.88 -16.89
C ASP A 415 -16.09 -16.76 -18.08
N ILE A 416 -16.57 -16.14 -19.17
CA ILE A 416 -17.15 -16.77 -20.34
C ILE A 416 -16.29 -16.43 -21.55
N PRO A 417 -15.43 -17.34 -22.05
CA PRO A 417 -14.68 -17.15 -23.28
C PRO A 417 -15.59 -17.30 -24.51
N ILE A 418 -15.82 -16.21 -25.25
CA ILE A 418 -16.73 -16.16 -26.41
C ILE A 418 -15.98 -16.50 -27.70
N ALA A 419 -14.79 -15.87 -27.90
CA ALA A 419 -13.97 -16.09 -29.08
C ALA A 419 -12.52 -16.36 -28.70
N SER A 420 -11.82 -17.22 -29.43
CA SER A 420 -10.43 -17.58 -29.22
C SER A 420 -9.69 -17.89 -30.50
N ARG A 421 -8.59 -17.19 -30.76
CA ARG A 421 -7.69 -17.52 -31.89
C ARG A 421 -7.03 -18.88 -31.73
N ARG A 422 -6.64 -19.25 -30.49
CA ARG A 422 -5.97 -20.53 -30.23
C ARG A 422 -6.86 -21.74 -30.52
N ARG A 423 -8.17 -21.63 -30.25
CA ARG A 423 -9.14 -22.69 -30.46
C ARG A 423 -9.88 -22.54 -31.80
N ALA A 424 -9.52 -21.58 -32.65
CA ALA A 424 -10.17 -21.26 -33.93
C ALA A 424 -11.69 -20.94 -33.83
N ALA A 425 -12.17 -20.69 -32.60
CA ALA A 425 -13.59 -20.35 -32.37
C ALA A 425 -13.78 -18.85 -32.58
N LEU A 426 -14.60 -18.46 -33.55
CA LEU A 426 -14.84 -17.07 -33.97
C LEU A 426 -13.51 -16.27 -34.10
N ALA A 427 -12.47 -16.92 -34.66
CA ALA A 427 -11.11 -16.42 -34.72
C ALA A 427 -10.94 -15.03 -35.37
N ALA A 428 -11.86 -14.67 -36.27
CA ALA A 428 -11.92 -13.36 -36.91
C ALA A 428 -12.15 -12.20 -35.89
N LEU A 429 -12.84 -12.47 -34.79
CA LEU A 429 -13.03 -11.48 -33.69
C LEU A 429 -11.80 -11.37 -32.80
N GLY A 430 -10.79 -12.23 -32.92
CA GLY A 430 -9.66 -12.26 -32.00
C GLY A 430 -9.96 -13.08 -30.76
N ASN A 431 -9.55 -12.57 -29.58
CA ASN A 431 -9.94 -13.13 -28.29
C ASN A 431 -10.99 -12.20 -27.66
N LEU A 432 -12.12 -12.78 -27.25
CA LEU A 432 -13.20 -12.06 -26.60
C LEU A 432 -13.72 -12.89 -25.42
N SER A 433 -13.77 -12.29 -24.24
CA SER A 433 -14.40 -12.87 -23.05
C SER A 433 -15.34 -11.88 -22.38
N ALA A 434 -16.39 -12.40 -21.75
CA ALA A 434 -17.28 -11.66 -20.86
C ALA A 434 -17.10 -12.17 -19.43
N ASN A 435 -17.20 -11.27 -18.45
CA ASN A 435 -17.25 -11.65 -17.05
C ASN A 435 -18.50 -11.07 -16.38
N LEU A 436 -19.06 -11.83 -15.44
CA LEU A 436 -20.18 -11.44 -14.61
C LEU A 436 -19.83 -11.71 -13.16
N ASN A 437 -20.07 -10.74 -12.28
CA ASN A 437 -19.87 -10.90 -10.86
C ASN A 437 -21.08 -10.41 -10.06
N ALA A 438 -21.39 -11.11 -8.98
CA ALA A 438 -22.43 -10.76 -8.04
C ALA A 438 -21.96 -11.07 -6.62
N GLU A 439 -22.15 -10.13 -5.71
CA GLU A 439 -21.86 -10.26 -4.29
C GLU A 439 -23.06 -9.80 -3.48
N VAL A 440 -23.36 -10.53 -2.42
CA VAL A 440 -24.35 -10.18 -1.41
C VAL A 440 -23.68 -10.23 -0.06
N GLU A 441 -23.85 -9.16 0.70
CA GLU A 441 -23.35 -9.03 2.06
C GLU A 441 -24.52 -8.76 3.01
N HIS A 442 -24.53 -9.38 4.17
CA HIS A 442 -25.49 -9.06 5.24
C HIS A 442 -24.70 -8.54 6.46
N LEU A 443 -24.97 -7.30 6.84
CA LEU A 443 -24.36 -6.65 7.99
C LEU A 443 -25.40 -6.52 9.10
N SER A 444 -25.03 -6.83 10.35
CA SER A 444 -25.92 -6.77 11.49
C SER A 444 -26.52 -5.38 11.77
N ASP A 445 -25.85 -4.30 11.34
CA ASP A 445 -26.21 -2.91 11.57
C ASP A 445 -26.71 -2.14 10.34
N PHE A 446 -26.36 -2.59 9.11
CA PHE A 446 -26.75 -1.96 7.86
C PHE A 446 -27.60 -2.86 6.94
N GLY A 447 -27.93 -4.08 7.39
CA GLY A 447 -28.75 -5.01 6.62
C GLY A 447 -28.02 -5.55 5.37
N THR A 448 -28.76 -5.79 4.30
CA THR A 448 -28.26 -6.44 3.10
C THR A 448 -27.77 -5.43 2.08
N LEU A 449 -26.51 -5.54 1.70
CA LEU A 449 -25.84 -4.78 0.66
C LEU A 449 -25.52 -5.69 -0.53
N ARG A 450 -25.41 -5.14 -1.71
CA ARG A 450 -25.13 -5.89 -2.94
C ARG A 450 -24.13 -5.21 -3.83
N THR A 451 -23.36 -6.03 -4.54
CA THR A 451 -22.51 -5.58 -5.64
C THR A 451 -22.81 -6.39 -6.87
N LEU A 452 -23.04 -5.73 -8.01
CA LEU A 452 -23.23 -6.33 -9.29
C LEU A 452 -22.23 -5.74 -10.28
N GLY A 453 -21.62 -6.60 -11.10
CA GLY A 453 -20.69 -6.14 -12.12
C GLY A 453 -20.72 -6.99 -13.38
N ALA A 454 -20.41 -6.35 -14.50
CA ALA A 454 -20.24 -6.98 -15.79
C ALA A 454 -19.07 -6.34 -16.53
N GLY A 455 -18.35 -7.15 -17.32
CA GLY A 455 -17.22 -6.68 -18.12
C GLY A 455 -17.04 -7.46 -19.40
N LEU A 456 -16.41 -6.81 -20.38
CA LEU A 456 -15.97 -7.37 -21.65
C LEU A 456 -14.48 -7.10 -21.84
N ASN A 457 -13.74 -8.13 -22.20
CA ASN A 457 -12.34 -8.04 -22.62
C ASN A 457 -12.22 -8.47 -24.06
N TRP A 458 -11.74 -7.58 -24.90
CA TRP A 458 -11.62 -7.82 -26.34
C TRP A 458 -10.22 -7.52 -26.87
N SER A 459 -9.54 -8.53 -27.39
CA SER A 459 -8.25 -8.39 -28.07
C SER A 459 -8.41 -8.72 -29.55
N PRO A 460 -8.84 -7.75 -30.40
CA PRO A 460 -9.04 -7.95 -31.84
C PRO A 460 -7.73 -8.30 -32.55
N ILE A 461 -6.61 -7.82 -32.08
CA ILE A 461 -5.25 -8.18 -32.52
C ILE A 461 -4.36 -8.38 -31.27
N SER A 462 -3.21 -9.05 -31.43
CA SER A 462 -2.29 -9.32 -30.31
C SER A 462 -1.69 -8.06 -29.68
N GLN A 463 -1.62 -6.98 -30.44
CA GLN A 463 -1.07 -5.68 -30.02
C GLN A 463 -2.09 -4.76 -29.33
N LEU A 464 -3.39 -5.03 -29.44
CA LEU A 464 -4.47 -4.17 -28.91
C LEU A 464 -5.36 -4.96 -27.98
N SER A 465 -5.60 -4.43 -26.80
CA SER A 465 -6.60 -4.92 -25.86
C SER A 465 -7.52 -3.80 -25.41
N LEU A 466 -8.80 -4.10 -25.40
CA LEU A 466 -9.88 -3.20 -25.02
C LEU A 466 -10.68 -3.81 -23.87
N ILE A 467 -11.08 -2.97 -22.92
CA ILE A 467 -11.88 -3.35 -21.76
C ILE A 467 -13.05 -2.39 -21.63
N ALA A 468 -14.23 -2.93 -21.36
CA ALA A 468 -15.39 -2.16 -20.96
C ALA A 468 -16.01 -2.84 -19.74
N SER A 469 -16.31 -2.08 -18.67
CA SER A 469 -16.98 -2.67 -17.50
C SER A 469 -17.84 -1.67 -16.76
N VAL A 470 -18.82 -2.20 -16.03
CA VAL A 470 -19.71 -1.49 -15.13
C VAL A 470 -19.78 -2.24 -13.81
N THR A 471 -19.79 -1.49 -12.71
CA THR A 471 -20.02 -2.03 -11.36
C THR A 471 -21.01 -1.12 -10.63
N ASP A 472 -21.97 -1.69 -9.93
CA ASP A 472 -22.92 -1.06 -9.03
C ASP A 472 -22.73 -1.69 -7.65
N GLU A 473 -22.43 -0.90 -6.62
CA GLU A 473 -21.93 -1.36 -5.33
C GLU A 473 -22.51 -0.55 -4.18
N ASP A 474 -23.14 -1.21 -3.21
CA ASP A 474 -23.51 -0.61 -1.94
C ASP A 474 -22.33 -0.67 -0.96
N GLY A 475 -22.22 0.31 -0.05
CA GLY A 475 -21.14 0.36 0.95
C GLY A 475 -21.59 0.94 2.28
N ALA A 476 -21.29 0.24 3.39
CA ALA A 476 -21.53 0.76 4.73
C ALA A 476 -20.35 1.62 5.22
N PRO A 477 -20.60 2.60 6.13
CA PRO A 477 -19.54 3.31 6.84
C PRO A 477 -18.67 2.35 7.64
N SER A 478 -17.38 2.63 7.77
CA SER A 478 -16.51 1.85 8.64
C SER A 478 -16.87 2.05 10.12
N MET A 479 -16.45 1.11 10.98
CA MET A 479 -16.65 1.20 12.43
C MET A 479 -16.01 2.47 13.00
N GLN A 480 -14.83 2.85 12.48
CA GLN A 480 -14.11 4.06 12.87
C GLN A 480 -14.85 5.33 12.45
N GLN A 481 -15.39 5.35 11.22
CA GLN A 481 -16.21 6.50 10.78
C GLN A 481 -17.46 6.68 11.63
N LEU A 482 -18.01 5.61 12.22
CA LEU A 482 -19.17 5.66 13.12
C LEU A 482 -18.78 5.97 14.56
N GLY A 483 -17.68 5.40 15.06
CA GLY A 483 -17.44 5.24 16.50
C GLY A 483 -16.11 5.73 17.05
N ASP A 484 -15.21 6.28 16.25
CA ASP A 484 -13.95 6.82 16.78
C ASP A 484 -14.20 7.86 17.88
N PRO A 485 -13.38 7.89 18.94
CA PRO A 485 -13.57 8.81 20.05
C PRO A 485 -13.48 10.26 19.58
N VAL A 486 -14.35 11.09 20.13
CA VAL A 486 -14.35 12.52 19.82
C VAL A 486 -13.14 13.18 20.47
N GLN A 487 -12.29 13.82 19.63
CA GLN A 487 -11.05 14.46 20.03
C GLN A 487 -11.07 15.94 19.67
N GLN A 488 -10.57 16.79 20.57
CA GLN A 488 -10.39 18.23 20.33
C GLN A 488 -8.92 18.54 20.06
N THR A 489 -8.67 19.38 19.06
CA THR A 489 -7.34 19.91 18.75
C THR A 489 -7.40 21.43 18.82
N PRO A 490 -6.87 22.06 19.87
CA PRO A 490 -6.81 23.51 19.98
C PRO A 490 -5.77 24.10 19.04
N GLY A 491 -5.98 25.38 18.63
CA GLY A 491 -5.00 26.16 17.89
C GLY A 491 -4.78 25.72 16.44
N VAL A 492 -5.75 25.05 15.84
CA VAL A 492 -5.69 24.68 14.41
C VAL A 492 -5.91 25.95 13.59
N ARG A 493 -4.99 26.25 12.67
CA ARG A 493 -5.13 27.38 11.76
C ARG A 493 -6.02 27.01 10.60
N VAL A 494 -7.08 27.78 10.40
CA VAL A 494 -8.00 27.67 9.26
C VAL A 494 -8.17 29.02 8.60
N PHE A 495 -8.47 29.01 7.29
CA PHE A 495 -8.91 30.19 6.60
C PHE A 495 -10.44 30.30 6.73
N ASP A 496 -10.91 31.36 7.32
CA ASP A 496 -12.33 31.67 7.43
C ASP A 496 -12.81 32.42 6.15
N PHE A 497 -13.39 31.64 5.24
CA PHE A 497 -13.86 32.17 3.96
C PHE A 497 -15.01 33.17 4.09
N VAL A 498 -15.74 33.18 5.23
CA VAL A 498 -16.83 34.14 5.48
C VAL A 498 -16.30 35.51 5.87
N ARG A 499 -15.12 35.56 6.48
CA ARG A 499 -14.48 36.81 6.89
C ARG A 499 -13.22 37.19 6.10
N GLY A 500 -12.71 36.25 5.28
CA GLY A 500 -11.50 36.45 4.50
C GLY A 500 -10.22 36.52 5.37
N GLU A 501 -10.20 35.88 6.54
CA GLU A 501 -9.07 35.95 7.48
C GLU A 501 -8.60 34.58 7.96
N THR A 502 -7.36 34.49 8.37
CA THR A 502 -6.84 33.28 9.05
C THR A 502 -7.12 33.36 10.55
N VAL A 503 -7.76 32.34 11.10
CA VAL A 503 -8.07 32.21 12.53
C VAL A 503 -7.52 30.91 13.10
N GLU A 504 -7.25 30.91 14.41
CA GLU A 504 -6.96 29.70 15.17
C GLU A 504 -8.23 29.22 15.85
N VAL A 505 -8.64 28.00 15.54
CA VAL A 505 -9.87 27.37 16.04
C VAL A 505 -9.57 26.10 16.83
N THR A 506 -10.55 25.66 17.61
CA THR A 506 -10.58 24.28 18.10
C THR A 506 -11.24 23.40 17.05
N SER A 507 -10.51 22.41 16.52
CA SER A 507 -11.06 21.41 15.62
C SER A 507 -11.54 20.20 16.39
N ILE A 508 -12.77 19.74 16.12
CA ILE A 508 -13.33 18.49 16.62
C ILE A 508 -13.22 17.43 15.54
N SER A 509 -12.65 16.27 15.87
CA SER A 509 -12.58 15.08 15.02
C SER A 509 -13.16 13.87 15.75
N GLY A 510 -13.33 12.74 15.03
CA GLY A 510 -13.88 11.50 15.57
C GLY A 510 -14.96 10.90 14.68
N GLY A 511 -15.68 9.91 15.17
CA GLY A 511 -16.74 9.23 14.44
C GLY A 511 -18.06 9.99 14.44
N ASN A 512 -18.90 9.72 13.42
CA ASN A 512 -20.27 10.24 13.30
C ASN A 512 -21.25 9.05 13.18
N PRO A 513 -22.04 8.76 14.22
CA PRO A 513 -22.99 7.64 14.22
C PRO A 513 -24.20 7.85 13.29
N LEU A 514 -24.37 9.04 12.72
CA LEU A 514 -25.48 9.39 11.83
C LEU A 514 -25.18 9.07 10.35
N LEU A 515 -24.04 8.51 10.04
CA LEU A 515 -23.69 8.11 8.67
C LEU A 515 -24.60 6.99 8.18
N VAL A 516 -24.99 7.07 6.91
CA VAL A 516 -25.77 6.05 6.20
C VAL A 516 -24.91 5.40 5.12
N ALA A 517 -25.36 4.23 4.65
CA ALA A 517 -24.74 3.52 3.54
C ALA A 517 -24.77 4.36 2.24
N ASP A 518 -23.74 4.22 1.42
CA ASP A 518 -23.67 4.82 0.10
C ASP A 518 -23.91 3.77 -1.00
N ASN A 519 -24.29 4.24 -2.20
CA ASN A 519 -24.31 3.45 -3.42
C ASN A 519 -23.39 4.07 -4.46
N ARG A 520 -22.52 3.25 -5.05
CA ARG A 520 -21.52 3.68 -6.03
C ARG A 520 -21.69 2.94 -7.36
N ARG A 521 -21.82 3.69 -8.44
CA ARG A 521 -21.82 3.16 -9.81
C ARG A 521 -20.58 3.64 -10.54
N VAL A 522 -19.84 2.70 -11.15
CA VAL A 522 -18.60 2.98 -11.88
C VAL A 522 -18.66 2.40 -13.29
N TRP A 523 -18.35 3.21 -14.29
CA TRP A 523 -18.09 2.82 -15.67
C TRP A 523 -16.60 2.96 -15.97
N LYS A 524 -16.05 2.00 -16.72
CA LYS A 524 -14.68 2.09 -17.23
C LYS A 524 -14.60 1.66 -18.67
N LEU A 525 -13.76 2.40 -19.42
CA LEU A 525 -13.28 2.03 -20.75
C LEU A 525 -11.75 2.08 -20.71
N GLY A 526 -11.11 0.97 -21.06
CA GLY A 526 -9.65 0.85 -21.06
C GLY A 526 -9.15 0.40 -22.43
N ALA A 527 -7.98 0.90 -22.83
CA ALA A 527 -7.24 0.45 -24.00
C ALA A 527 -5.76 0.28 -23.65
N ASN A 528 -5.16 -0.82 -24.09
CA ASN A 528 -3.73 -1.08 -23.97
C ASN A 528 -3.18 -1.49 -25.34
N VAL A 529 -2.08 -0.84 -25.75
CA VAL A 529 -1.45 -1.04 -27.06
C VAL A 529 0.03 -1.35 -26.89
N ARG A 530 0.50 -2.45 -27.50
CA ARG A 530 1.92 -2.79 -27.63
C ARG A 530 2.32 -2.77 -29.11
N PRO A 531 2.76 -1.62 -29.62
CA PRO A 531 2.95 -1.44 -31.05
C PRO A 531 4.11 -2.26 -31.63
N PHE A 532 5.09 -2.63 -30.80
CA PHE A 532 6.31 -3.30 -31.25
C PHE A 532 6.57 -4.61 -30.52
N GLU A 533 6.94 -5.67 -31.25
CA GLU A 533 7.30 -6.99 -30.65
C GLU A 533 8.70 -7.00 -30.01
N LYS A 534 9.63 -6.18 -30.53
CA LYS A 534 11.05 -6.17 -30.10
C LYS A 534 11.40 -5.06 -29.10
N THR A 535 10.56 -4.05 -28.98
CA THR A 535 10.73 -2.92 -28.07
C THR A 535 9.68 -3.01 -26.99
N ASP A 536 10.06 -3.07 -25.74
CA ASP A 536 9.14 -3.09 -24.61
C ASP A 536 8.56 -1.69 -24.40
N LEU A 537 7.60 -1.33 -25.27
CA LEU A 537 6.79 -0.13 -25.23
C LEU A 537 5.33 -0.52 -25.04
N SER A 538 4.72 -0.05 -23.97
CA SER A 538 3.28 -0.16 -23.74
C SER A 538 2.65 1.23 -23.65
N LEU A 539 1.49 1.41 -24.30
CA LEU A 539 0.66 2.61 -24.23
C LEU A 539 -0.65 2.19 -23.57
N SER A 540 -1.12 2.97 -22.61
CA SER A 540 -2.39 2.72 -21.91
C SER A 540 -3.26 3.96 -21.86
N ALA A 541 -4.58 3.79 -21.94
CA ALA A 541 -5.57 4.84 -21.73
C ALA A 541 -6.77 4.24 -20.99
N ASN A 542 -7.18 4.86 -19.88
CA ASN A 542 -8.29 4.41 -19.04
C ASN A 542 -9.20 5.60 -18.74
N PHE A 543 -10.42 5.55 -19.24
CA PHE A 543 -11.50 6.46 -18.86
C PHE A 543 -12.32 5.83 -17.74
N THR A 544 -12.56 6.59 -16.66
CA THR A 544 -13.37 6.15 -15.52
C THR A 544 -14.41 7.23 -15.24
N SER A 545 -15.66 6.82 -15.01
CA SER A 545 -16.75 7.69 -14.55
C SER A 545 -17.44 7.02 -13.37
N SER A 546 -17.53 7.72 -12.25
CA SER A 546 -18.16 7.24 -11.02
C SER A 546 -19.19 8.22 -10.51
N ARG A 547 -20.32 7.68 -10.05
CA ARG A 547 -21.36 8.39 -9.32
C ARG A 547 -21.59 7.70 -7.98
N ILE A 548 -21.56 8.47 -6.90
CA ILE A 548 -21.82 7.95 -5.54
C ILE A 548 -23.03 8.71 -4.98
N VAL A 549 -24.05 7.99 -4.59
CA VAL A 549 -25.23 8.52 -3.89
C VAL A 549 -25.03 8.29 -2.39
N ASN A 550 -25.38 9.27 -1.55
CA ASN A 550 -25.08 9.30 -0.12
C ASN A 550 -23.58 9.18 0.18
N ALA A 551 -22.72 9.80 -0.63
CA ALA A 551 -21.27 9.67 -0.56
C ALA A 551 -20.73 9.96 0.84
N ILE A 552 -20.07 8.98 1.46
CA ILE A 552 -19.40 9.14 2.76
C ILE A 552 -18.08 9.86 2.53
N SER A 553 -17.89 11.02 3.16
CA SER A 553 -16.72 11.86 2.99
C SER A 553 -16.22 12.43 4.31
N GLY A 554 -14.90 12.71 4.38
CA GLY A 554 -14.38 13.64 5.40
C GLY A 554 -15.01 15.01 5.25
N PHE A 555 -15.06 15.81 6.34
CA PHE A 555 -15.62 17.14 6.30
C PHE A 555 -14.77 18.05 5.40
N PRO A 556 -15.37 18.80 4.44
CA PRO A 556 -14.64 19.63 3.49
C PRO A 556 -14.10 20.91 4.16
N ALA A 557 -13.41 21.77 3.38
CA ALA A 557 -12.97 23.07 3.86
C ALA A 557 -14.15 23.95 4.31
N ALA A 558 -13.92 24.81 5.31
CA ALA A 558 -14.92 25.68 5.92
C ALA A 558 -15.27 26.88 5.01
N THR A 559 -15.83 26.61 3.81
CA THR A 559 -16.33 27.66 2.90
C THR A 559 -17.71 28.17 3.36
N ALA A 560 -18.14 29.31 2.84
CA ALA A 560 -19.44 29.90 3.17
C ALA A 560 -20.60 28.95 2.82
N GLU A 561 -20.52 28.22 1.72
CA GLU A 561 -21.51 27.24 1.29
C GLU A 561 -21.58 26.03 2.25
N ILE A 562 -20.44 25.57 2.73
CA ILE A 562 -20.35 24.47 3.70
C ILE A 562 -20.90 24.92 5.06
N GLU A 563 -20.55 26.11 5.52
CA GLU A 563 -21.10 26.67 6.78
C GLU A 563 -22.62 26.87 6.68
N ALA A 564 -23.12 27.38 5.58
CA ALA A 564 -24.56 27.52 5.36
C ALA A 564 -25.30 26.18 5.28
N ALA A 565 -24.61 25.12 4.78
CA ALA A 565 -25.18 23.79 4.69
C ALA A 565 -25.14 23.03 6.05
N PHE A 566 -24.14 23.29 6.88
CA PHE A 566 -23.92 22.62 8.17
C PHE A 566 -23.69 23.61 9.31
N PRO A 567 -24.63 24.51 9.61
CA PRO A 567 -24.42 25.62 10.58
C PRO A 567 -24.05 25.07 11.98
N ASP A 568 -24.58 23.93 12.39
CA ASP A 568 -24.33 23.33 13.69
C ASP A 568 -22.88 22.84 13.89
N ARG A 569 -22.09 22.79 12.80
CA ARG A 569 -20.68 22.39 12.83
C ARG A 569 -19.72 23.54 13.10
N PHE A 570 -20.20 24.76 13.12
CA PHE A 570 -19.42 25.98 13.27
C PHE A 570 -19.90 26.77 14.47
N GLN A 571 -18.96 27.20 15.33
CA GLN A 571 -19.27 28.11 16.42
C GLN A 571 -18.48 29.41 16.24
N ARG A 572 -19.19 30.52 16.31
CA ARG A 572 -18.64 31.87 16.23
C ARG A 572 -18.89 32.62 17.54
N ASP A 573 -17.99 33.55 17.89
CA ASP A 573 -18.22 34.47 19.01
C ASP A 573 -19.22 35.55 18.64
N SER A 574 -19.54 36.45 19.62
CA SER A 574 -20.44 37.57 19.40
C SER A 574 -19.94 38.60 18.39
N GLY A 575 -18.65 38.61 18.08
CA GLY A 575 -18.03 39.43 17.03
C GLY A 575 -18.02 38.73 15.65
N GLY A 576 -18.54 37.51 15.56
CA GLY A 576 -18.57 36.69 14.35
C GLY A 576 -17.27 35.97 14.02
N ARG A 577 -16.25 35.98 14.91
CA ARG A 577 -15.00 35.24 14.72
C ARG A 577 -15.23 33.73 14.92
N LEU A 578 -14.69 32.92 14.04
CA LEU A 578 -14.79 31.45 14.12
C LEU A 578 -13.93 30.92 15.26
N LEU A 579 -14.53 30.15 16.18
CA LEU A 579 -13.90 29.59 17.38
C LEU A 579 -13.73 28.06 17.28
N LEU A 580 -14.69 27.37 16.63
CA LEU A 580 -14.73 25.92 16.61
C LEU A 580 -15.25 25.42 15.27
N VAL A 581 -14.66 24.32 14.78
CA VAL A 581 -15.11 23.60 13.59
C VAL A 581 -15.20 22.10 13.92
N ASP A 582 -16.37 21.48 13.71
CA ASP A 582 -16.58 20.05 13.82
C ASP A 582 -16.34 19.39 12.46
N THR A 583 -15.21 18.70 12.34
CA THR A 583 -14.72 18.07 11.09
C THR A 583 -15.05 16.58 10.98
N ARG A 584 -15.95 16.04 11.80
CA ARG A 584 -16.37 14.63 11.72
C ARG A 584 -17.03 14.32 10.37
N PRO A 585 -16.89 13.08 9.84
CA PRO A 585 -17.36 12.71 8.51
C PRO A 585 -18.87 12.94 8.32
N VAL A 586 -19.28 13.14 7.07
CA VAL A 586 -20.67 13.41 6.66
C VAL A 586 -21.04 12.59 5.42
N ASN A 587 -22.36 12.43 5.17
CA ASN A 587 -22.83 11.99 3.86
C ASN A 587 -23.20 13.19 3.00
N PHE A 588 -22.76 13.20 1.75
CA PHE A 588 -23.24 14.09 0.70
C PHE A 588 -24.33 13.39 -0.12
N ALA A 589 -25.31 14.12 -0.62
CA ALA A 589 -26.38 13.53 -1.42
C ALA A 589 -25.86 12.84 -2.68
N ARG A 590 -24.85 13.43 -3.33
CA ARG A 590 -24.22 12.85 -4.54
C ARG A 590 -22.81 13.38 -4.72
N GLN A 591 -21.94 12.50 -5.23
CA GLN A 591 -20.64 12.87 -5.77
C GLN A 591 -20.49 12.29 -7.18
N ASP A 592 -20.10 13.11 -8.13
CA ASP A 592 -19.81 12.72 -9.51
C ASP A 592 -18.34 13.00 -9.83
N ARG A 593 -17.66 12.01 -10.42
CA ARG A 593 -16.27 12.11 -10.84
C ARG A 593 -16.06 11.43 -12.18
N SER A 594 -15.32 12.08 -13.11
CA SER A 594 -14.86 11.44 -14.32
C SER A 594 -13.45 11.89 -14.69
N GLU A 595 -12.65 10.93 -15.16
CA GLU A 595 -11.25 11.17 -15.50
C GLU A 595 -10.76 10.26 -16.63
N LEU A 596 -9.77 10.73 -17.38
CA LEU A 596 -8.99 9.96 -18.34
C LEU A 596 -7.54 9.93 -17.90
N ARG A 597 -7.03 8.75 -17.59
CA ARG A 597 -5.61 8.52 -17.34
C ARG A 597 -4.99 7.79 -18.52
N TRP A 598 -3.98 8.39 -19.15
CA TRP A 598 -3.25 7.80 -20.27
C TRP A 598 -1.75 7.99 -20.12
N GLY A 599 -0.97 7.12 -20.75
CA GLY A 599 0.47 7.21 -20.64
C GLY A 599 1.20 6.10 -21.36
N PHE A 600 2.52 6.06 -21.19
CA PHE A 600 3.38 5.02 -21.73
C PHE A 600 4.41 4.53 -20.73
N ASN A 601 4.87 3.29 -20.96
CA ASN A 601 6.02 2.70 -20.29
C ASN A 601 6.96 2.15 -21.36
N LEU A 602 8.24 2.51 -21.29
CA LEU A 602 9.31 2.12 -22.23
C LEU A 602 10.50 1.56 -21.45
N THR A 603 10.91 0.34 -21.79
CA THR A 603 12.12 -0.28 -21.25
C THR A 603 13.12 -0.54 -22.37
N LEU A 604 14.34 -0.04 -22.24
CA LEU A 604 15.41 -0.18 -23.21
C LEU A 604 16.65 -0.82 -22.58
N PRO A 605 17.22 -1.89 -23.16
CA PRO A 605 18.51 -2.43 -22.75
C PRO A 605 19.64 -1.51 -23.20
N ILE A 606 20.66 -1.30 -22.34
CA ILE A 606 21.86 -0.52 -22.65
C ILE A 606 23.07 -1.44 -22.70
N GLY A 607 23.82 -1.43 -23.81
CA GLY A 607 25.05 -2.19 -23.99
C GLY A 607 24.84 -3.49 -24.74
N LYS A 608 25.95 -4.22 -24.96
CA LYS A 608 25.90 -5.52 -25.67
C LYS A 608 25.20 -6.54 -24.79
N GLN A 609 24.07 -7.03 -25.23
CA GLN A 609 23.47 -8.24 -24.64
C GLN A 609 24.40 -9.44 -24.95
N PRO A 610 24.64 -10.34 -23.98
CA PRO A 610 25.28 -11.62 -24.29
C PRO A 610 24.40 -12.37 -25.29
N GLN A 611 24.91 -12.65 -26.48
CA GLN A 611 24.14 -13.46 -27.44
C GLN A 611 23.99 -14.87 -26.86
N PRO A 612 22.78 -15.43 -26.85
CA PRO A 612 22.57 -16.84 -26.51
C PRO A 612 23.40 -17.69 -27.49
N GLY A 613 24.37 -18.45 -27.03
CA GLY A 613 25.13 -19.38 -27.82
C GLY A 613 26.65 -19.17 -27.91
N GLN A 614 27.24 -18.04 -27.49
CA GLN A 614 28.71 -17.85 -27.58
C GLN A 614 29.52 -18.56 -26.49
N TRP A 615 28.91 -19.29 -25.54
CA TRP A 615 29.65 -20.00 -24.48
C TRP A 615 30.09 -21.43 -24.86
N ARG A 616 29.73 -21.95 -26.03
CA ARG A 616 30.12 -23.33 -26.43
C ARG A 616 31.53 -23.44 -27.03
N GLY A 617 32.31 -22.37 -27.15
CA GLY A 617 33.53 -22.29 -27.94
C GLY A 617 34.86 -22.23 -27.20
N ARG A 618 34.93 -22.23 -25.83
CA ARG A 618 36.22 -21.94 -25.19
C ARG A 618 36.81 -23.04 -24.28
N PHE A 619 36.18 -24.18 -24.16
CA PHE A 619 36.76 -25.37 -23.49
C PHE A 619 36.60 -26.59 -24.38
N GLY A 620 37.47 -26.76 -25.32
CA GLY A 620 37.51 -27.96 -26.17
C GLY A 620 38.62 -27.91 -27.19
N ARG A 621 39.88 -28.03 -26.71
CA ARG A 621 40.98 -28.36 -27.60
C ARG A 621 41.51 -29.74 -27.16
N GLY A 622 41.14 -30.76 -27.92
CA GLY A 622 41.69 -32.08 -27.77
C GLY A 622 40.81 -33.18 -28.34
N GLY A 623 41.10 -33.63 -29.60
CA GLY A 623 40.71 -34.93 -30.14
C GLY A 623 39.90 -34.91 -31.45
N PRO A 624 40.42 -35.54 -32.54
CA PRO A 624 39.78 -35.53 -33.86
C PRO A 624 38.89 -36.77 -34.08
N GLY A 625 37.77 -36.55 -34.80
CA GLY A 625 37.08 -37.69 -35.42
C GLY A 625 35.57 -37.63 -35.49
N GLY A 626 35.03 -37.63 -36.72
CA GLY A 626 33.70 -38.10 -37.01
C GLY A 626 32.70 -37.10 -37.60
N ALA A 627 32.62 -37.07 -38.91
CA ALA A 627 31.58 -36.40 -39.66
C ALA A 627 30.27 -37.18 -39.70
N GLY A 628 29.15 -36.47 -39.59
CA GLY A 628 27.78 -36.96 -39.84
C GLY A 628 26.81 -35.80 -40.16
N PRO A 629 25.82 -35.97 -41.05
CA PRO A 629 25.32 -34.94 -41.92
C PRO A 629 24.18 -34.10 -41.34
N ALA A 630 24.01 -32.93 -41.98
CA ALA A 630 23.02 -31.89 -41.72
C ALA A 630 21.56 -32.32 -41.90
N ALA A 631 20.68 -31.81 -41.03
CA ALA A 631 19.25 -31.78 -41.26
C ALA A 631 18.74 -30.33 -41.18
N ALA A 632 17.83 -30.01 -42.10
CA ALA A 632 17.28 -28.67 -42.40
C ALA A 632 16.24 -28.16 -41.42
N PRO A 633 15.90 -26.87 -41.44
CA PRO A 633 15.13 -26.19 -40.40
C PRO A 633 13.61 -26.25 -40.63
N GLY A 634 12.83 -26.38 -39.58
CA GLY A 634 11.38 -26.22 -39.55
C GLY A 634 10.94 -24.94 -38.85
N PRO A 635 9.71 -24.48 -39.09
CA PRO A 635 9.33 -23.08 -38.96
C PRO A 635 8.86 -22.66 -37.55
N GLN A 636 9.02 -21.37 -37.33
CA GLN A 636 8.71 -20.59 -36.13
C GLN A 636 7.22 -20.42 -35.86
N GLY A 637 6.80 -20.47 -34.62
CA GLY A 637 5.51 -20.02 -34.14
C GLY A 637 5.66 -19.01 -33.01
N ALA A 638 5.04 -17.86 -33.13
CA ALA A 638 5.16 -16.71 -32.26
C ALA A 638 4.07 -16.62 -31.15
N PRO A 639 4.22 -15.71 -30.19
CA PRO A 639 3.62 -15.70 -28.85
C PRO A 639 2.35 -14.87 -28.77
N GLY A 640 1.54 -15.11 -27.77
CA GLY A 640 0.38 -14.31 -27.43
C GLY A 640 0.48 -13.63 -26.08
N ALA A 641 0.13 -12.37 -26.07
CA ALA A 641 0.18 -11.45 -24.95
C ALA A 641 -1.20 -11.14 -24.34
N SER A 642 -1.16 -10.59 -23.23
CA SER A 642 -2.05 -10.12 -22.19
C SER A 642 -3.12 -9.10 -22.52
N PRO A 643 -4.03 -8.72 -21.71
CA PRO A 643 -4.02 -7.54 -20.84
C PRO A 643 -5.01 -7.44 -19.68
N PRO A 644 -5.20 -6.20 -19.18
CA PRO A 644 -5.42 -5.86 -17.80
C PRO A 644 -6.83 -5.53 -17.35
N GLY A 645 -6.93 -5.32 -16.08
CA GLY A 645 -7.83 -4.58 -15.50
C GLY A 645 -8.36 -4.66 -14.16
N PRO A 646 -9.06 -3.89 -13.44
CA PRO A 646 -8.87 -3.37 -12.10
C PRO A 646 -9.71 -3.95 -10.97
N GLY A 647 -9.31 -3.77 -9.90
CA GLY A 647 -9.51 -3.44 -8.55
C GLY A 647 -10.42 -4.15 -7.65
N GLN A 648 -10.07 -4.51 -6.52
CA GLN A 648 -10.73 -4.06 -5.31
C GLN A 648 -10.05 -4.38 -4.01
N ALA A 649 -10.46 -3.59 -3.14
CA ALA A 649 -10.33 -3.45 -1.72
C ALA A 649 -10.66 -4.73 -0.98
N GLN A 650 -9.67 -5.29 -0.32
CA GLN A 650 -9.92 -5.80 1.01
C GLN A 650 -9.93 -4.60 1.95
N PRO A 651 -10.79 -4.57 2.96
CA PRO A 651 -10.57 -3.66 4.07
C PRO A 651 -9.23 -4.03 4.69
N ALA A 652 -8.19 -3.30 4.33
CA ALA A 652 -6.99 -3.26 5.13
C ALA A 652 -7.36 -2.41 6.34
N ASP A 653 -8.06 -3.00 7.30
CA ASP A 653 -8.16 -2.48 8.64
C ASP A 653 -6.77 -2.65 9.30
N GLY A 654 -5.82 -1.83 8.87
CA GLY A 654 -4.68 -1.49 9.69
C GLY A 654 -5.14 -0.44 10.69
N PRO A 655 -4.62 -0.45 11.91
CA PRO A 655 -5.00 0.52 12.91
C PRO A 655 -4.75 1.93 12.35
N ILE A 656 -5.82 2.66 12.14
CA ILE A 656 -5.74 4.07 11.84
C ILE A 656 -5.44 4.74 13.19
N THR A 657 -4.16 4.90 13.47
CA THR A 657 -3.74 5.81 14.53
C THR A 657 -4.11 7.20 14.09
N GLY A 658 -4.97 7.82 14.86
CA GLY A 658 -5.57 9.11 14.58
C GLY A 658 -4.57 10.22 14.36
N ALA A 659 -5.05 11.24 13.80
CA ALA A 659 -4.62 12.52 13.32
C ALA A 659 -4.47 12.49 11.80
N ARG A 660 -5.60 12.46 11.12
CA ARG A 660 -5.67 12.95 9.76
C ARG A 660 -5.44 14.45 9.76
N GLY A 661 -4.19 14.84 9.61
CA GLY A 661 -3.94 16.02 8.83
C GLY A 661 -4.40 15.74 7.41
N GLU A 662 -5.10 16.68 6.81
CA GLU A 662 -5.64 16.64 5.47
C GLU A 662 -4.64 16.11 4.45
N ARG A 663 -5.12 15.23 3.56
CA ARG A 663 -4.33 14.70 2.45
C ARG A 663 -4.06 15.80 1.46
N GLY A 664 -2.87 16.37 1.52
CA GLY A 664 -2.32 17.11 0.40
C GLY A 664 -1.92 16.18 -0.74
N PRO A 665 -1.66 16.73 -1.92
CA PRO A 665 -1.10 15.96 -3.02
C PRO A 665 0.15 15.25 -2.51
N ARG A 666 0.27 13.99 -2.84
CA ARG A 666 1.37 13.12 -2.44
C ARG A 666 2.71 13.65 -2.95
N GLY A 667 3.33 14.50 -2.17
CA GLY A 667 4.79 14.56 -2.17
C GLY A 667 5.27 13.37 -1.33
N GLY A 668 6.15 12.57 -1.89
CA GLY A 668 6.84 11.42 -1.37
C GLY A 668 6.50 10.98 0.04
N GLY A 669 5.66 9.96 0.15
CA GLY A 669 5.37 9.36 1.43
C GLY A 669 6.68 8.89 2.08
N GLU A 670 6.81 9.13 3.36
CA GLU A 670 7.77 8.41 4.21
C GLU A 670 7.36 6.92 4.23
N GLY A 671 7.61 6.24 3.11
CA GLY A 671 7.59 4.79 3.00
C GLY A 671 8.94 4.30 3.46
N GLY A 672 8.94 3.56 4.53
CA GLY A 672 10.15 2.96 5.07
C GLY A 672 10.95 2.20 4.03
N PHE A 673 12.23 2.44 4.06
CA PHE A 673 13.23 1.89 3.15
C PHE A 673 13.68 0.53 3.60
N ARG A 674 13.81 -0.38 2.66
CA ARG A 674 14.56 -1.60 2.88
C ARG A 674 15.21 -2.11 1.62
N GLY A 675 16.50 -2.10 1.70
CA GLY A 675 17.35 -2.63 0.71
C GLY A 675 17.61 -4.12 0.90
N GLY A 676 17.62 -4.90 -0.12
CA GLY A 676 17.90 -6.27 -0.10
C GLY A 676 18.86 -6.79 -1.08
N ARG A 677 19.28 -7.94 -0.90
CA ARG A 677 20.49 -8.54 -1.36
C ARG A 677 20.30 -9.83 -2.13
N GLY A 678 21.15 -9.99 -3.14
CA GLY A 678 21.41 -11.22 -3.82
C GLY A 678 22.52 -12.03 -3.18
N GLY A 679 22.31 -13.32 -3.01
CA GLY A 679 23.30 -14.24 -2.55
C GLY A 679 24.23 -14.70 -3.67
N PHE A 680 25.50 -14.78 -3.35
CA PHE A 680 26.48 -15.48 -4.12
C PHE A 680 26.77 -16.83 -3.49
N GLY A 681 26.21 -17.89 -4.05
CA GLY A 681 26.80 -19.22 -3.94
C GLY A 681 28.09 -19.24 -4.75
N GLY A 682 29.18 -19.69 -4.17
CA GLY A 682 30.52 -19.64 -4.80
C GLY A 682 30.61 -20.55 -6.03
N GLY A 683 30.44 -19.97 -7.21
CA GLY A 683 30.82 -20.55 -8.50
C GLY A 683 31.85 -19.64 -9.17
N ARG A 684 33.03 -20.10 -9.47
CA ARG A 684 34.04 -19.45 -10.31
C ARG A 684 33.53 -19.36 -11.76
N GLY A 685 32.50 -18.57 -12.02
CA GLY A 685 31.99 -18.27 -13.35
C GLY A 685 32.15 -16.77 -13.63
N GLY A 686 32.87 -16.42 -14.71
CA GLY A 686 33.25 -15.03 -15.04
C GLY A 686 32.07 -14.10 -15.20
N PHE A 687 32.00 -13.07 -14.36
CA PHE A 687 31.14 -11.89 -14.53
C PHE A 687 31.59 -11.06 -15.76
N GLY A 688 30.99 -11.31 -16.89
CA GLY A 688 31.26 -10.63 -18.14
C GLY A 688 30.00 -10.39 -18.96
N GLY A 689 29.08 -9.58 -18.45
CA GLY A 689 27.88 -9.20 -19.18
C GLY A 689 27.39 -7.83 -18.69
N GLY A 690 28.15 -6.74 -19.00
CA GLY A 690 27.81 -5.37 -18.61
C GLY A 690 26.65 -4.77 -19.40
N GLY A 691 25.49 -5.39 -19.42
CA GLY A 691 24.24 -4.80 -19.92
C GLY A 691 23.58 -3.94 -18.84
N GLY A 692 23.26 -2.69 -19.16
CA GLY A 692 22.41 -1.83 -18.34
C GLY A 692 20.98 -1.77 -18.90
N ARG A 693 20.09 -1.10 -18.18
CA ARG A 693 18.70 -0.82 -18.60
C ARG A 693 18.32 0.62 -18.31
N VAL A 694 17.52 1.18 -19.21
CA VAL A 694 16.78 2.42 -18.98
C VAL A 694 15.31 2.10 -19.01
N GLN A 695 14.59 2.60 -18.01
CA GLN A 695 13.13 2.59 -17.97
C GLN A 695 12.64 4.03 -17.96
N VAL A 696 11.60 4.33 -18.73
CA VAL A 696 10.93 5.64 -18.75
C VAL A 696 9.42 5.40 -18.76
N ALA A 697 8.70 6.05 -17.86
CA ALA A 697 7.25 6.04 -17.84
C ALA A 697 6.72 7.46 -17.65
N LEU A 698 5.65 7.80 -18.37
CA LEU A 698 4.93 9.06 -18.24
C LEU A 698 3.43 8.77 -18.25
N TYR A 699 2.72 9.33 -17.30
CA TYR A 699 1.26 9.25 -17.19
C TYR A 699 0.67 10.64 -17.01
N HIS A 700 -0.42 10.90 -17.72
CA HIS A 700 -1.24 12.11 -17.59
C HIS A 700 -2.63 11.73 -17.16
N THR A 701 -3.14 12.37 -16.10
CA THR A 701 -4.52 12.27 -15.67
C THR A 701 -5.22 13.58 -15.97
N TRP A 702 -6.35 13.51 -16.67
CA TRP A 702 -7.22 14.63 -16.98
C TRP A 702 -8.57 14.42 -16.31
N HIS A 703 -8.92 15.32 -15.38
CA HIS A 703 -10.20 15.32 -14.69
C HIS A 703 -11.21 16.15 -15.46
N PHE A 704 -12.35 15.54 -15.81
CA PHE A 704 -13.44 16.19 -16.55
C PHE A 704 -14.49 16.73 -15.60
N THR A 705 -14.86 15.95 -14.57
CA THR A 705 -15.79 16.31 -13.51
C THR A 705 -15.27 15.86 -12.16
N ASP A 706 -15.43 16.69 -11.14
CA ASP A 706 -15.31 16.32 -9.72
C ASP A 706 -16.21 17.27 -8.93
N SER A 707 -17.45 16.85 -8.73
CA SER A 707 -18.47 17.69 -8.11
C SER A 707 -19.21 16.95 -7.00
N VAL A 708 -19.77 17.73 -6.07
CA VAL A 708 -20.51 17.25 -4.90
C VAL A 708 -21.78 18.03 -4.73
N LEU A 709 -22.90 17.33 -4.72
CA LEU A 709 -24.17 17.86 -4.24
C LEU A 709 -24.31 17.57 -2.74
N ILE A 710 -24.26 18.61 -1.91
CA ILE A 710 -24.32 18.47 -0.45
C ILE A 710 -25.69 17.89 -0.03
N ARG A 711 -26.77 18.52 -0.49
CA ARG A 711 -28.17 18.10 -0.31
C ARG A 711 -29.06 18.75 -1.38
N PRO A 712 -30.25 18.21 -1.65
CA PRO A 712 -31.21 18.84 -2.58
C PRO A 712 -31.54 20.27 -2.16
N GLY A 713 -31.51 21.20 -3.13
CA GLY A 713 -31.81 22.63 -2.90
C GLY A 713 -30.60 23.50 -2.49
N VAL A 714 -29.40 22.90 -2.34
CA VAL A 714 -28.14 23.62 -2.13
C VAL A 714 -27.32 23.56 -3.42
N PRO A 715 -26.59 24.65 -3.78
CA PRO A 715 -25.72 24.64 -4.95
C PRO A 715 -24.73 23.46 -4.93
N GLU A 716 -24.45 22.90 -6.10
CA GLU A 716 -23.44 21.86 -6.28
C GLU A 716 -22.04 22.48 -6.17
N LEU A 717 -21.13 21.84 -5.43
CA LEU A 717 -19.74 22.23 -5.33
C LEU A 717 -18.97 21.61 -6.51
N ASP A 718 -18.30 22.44 -7.32
CA ASP A 718 -17.40 21.98 -8.38
C ASP A 718 -15.94 22.19 -7.95
N PHE A 719 -15.25 21.11 -7.62
CA PHE A 719 -13.86 21.14 -7.16
C PHE A 719 -12.85 21.45 -8.28
N LEU A 720 -13.26 21.37 -9.54
CA LEU A 720 -12.46 21.80 -10.69
C LEU A 720 -12.67 23.28 -11.05
N ASP A 721 -13.72 23.91 -10.49
CA ASP A 721 -14.10 25.28 -10.80
C ASP A 721 -14.51 26.07 -9.54
N GLY A 722 -13.56 26.35 -8.67
CA GLY A 722 -13.67 27.34 -7.61
C GLY A 722 -14.27 26.88 -6.28
N SER A 723 -14.62 25.59 -6.11
CA SER A 723 -14.98 25.05 -4.79
C SER A 723 -13.76 24.40 -4.13
N ALA A 724 -13.67 24.49 -2.79
CA ALA A 724 -12.61 23.84 -2.01
C ALA A 724 -13.02 22.44 -1.57
N GLY A 725 -12.29 21.44 -2.02
CA GLY A 725 -12.45 20.06 -1.55
C GLY A 725 -11.73 19.79 -0.22
N SER A 726 -10.70 20.60 0.08
CA SER A 726 -9.86 20.50 1.28
C SER A 726 -9.22 21.83 1.59
N SER A 727 -8.47 21.93 2.69
CA SER A 727 -7.63 23.10 3.00
C SER A 727 -6.53 23.36 1.97
N ARG A 728 -6.26 22.43 1.04
CA ARG A 728 -5.31 22.61 -0.08
C ARG A 728 -5.99 23.08 -1.38
N GLY A 729 -7.22 23.56 -1.30
CA GLY A 729 -7.96 24.13 -2.43
C GLY A 729 -8.86 23.16 -3.17
N GLY A 730 -9.07 23.43 -4.47
CA GLY A 730 -9.83 22.59 -5.39
C GLY A 730 -9.01 21.40 -5.89
N ARG A 731 -9.56 20.67 -6.86
CA ARG A 731 -8.84 19.57 -7.53
C ARG A 731 -8.14 20.09 -8.78
N PRO A 732 -6.87 19.75 -9.01
CA PRO A 732 -6.18 20.09 -10.25
C PRO A 732 -6.85 19.38 -11.44
N ARG A 733 -7.01 20.10 -12.55
CA ARG A 733 -7.60 19.54 -13.77
C ARG A 733 -6.66 18.60 -14.49
N HIS A 734 -5.35 18.80 -14.35
CA HIS A 734 -4.29 17.99 -14.97
C HIS A 734 -3.24 17.59 -13.96
N GLU A 735 -2.87 16.31 -13.98
CA GLU A 735 -1.79 15.74 -13.19
C GLU A 735 -0.84 14.96 -14.10
N LEU A 736 0.49 15.12 -13.92
CA LEU A 736 1.52 14.40 -14.64
C LEU A 736 2.39 13.61 -13.67
N GLU A 737 2.63 12.34 -13.97
CA GLU A 737 3.55 11.48 -13.23
C GLU A 737 4.65 11.01 -14.19
N PHE A 738 5.89 11.35 -13.92
CA PHE A 738 7.07 10.92 -14.68
C PHE A 738 7.96 10.03 -13.82
N GLN A 739 8.45 8.95 -14.40
CA GLN A 739 9.44 8.07 -13.78
C GLN A 739 10.55 7.74 -14.78
N SER A 740 11.79 7.77 -14.33
CA SER A 740 12.94 7.29 -15.10
C SER A 740 13.87 6.52 -14.20
N GLY A 741 14.39 5.41 -14.68
CA GLY A 741 15.36 4.55 -14.01
C GLY A 741 16.53 4.22 -14.92
N LEU A 742 17.74 4.30 -14.40
CA LEU A 742 18.99 3.87 -15.07
C LEU A 742 19.73 2.92 -14.14
N PHE A 743 20.10 1.75 -14.64
CA PHE A 743 20.91 0.80 -13.91
C PHE A 743 22.03 0.25 -14.80
N LYS A 744 23.27 0.23 -14.32
CA LYS A 744 24.43 -0.34 -15.01
C LYS A 744 25.52 -0.73 -14.03
N ASN A 745 26.03 -1.96 -14.12
CA ASN A 745 27.17 -2.45 -13.34
C ASN A 745 27.05 -2.28 -11.81
N GLY A 746 25.86 -2.46 -11.26
CA GLY A 746 25.62 -2.30 -9.82
C GLY A 746 25.43 -0.86 -9.34
N LEU A 747 25.48 0.12 -10.23
CA LEU A 747 25.11 1.50 -9.96
C LEU A 747 23.74 1.79 -10.57
N GLY A 748 22.88 2.46 -9.82
CA GLY A 748 21.57 2.85 -10.30
C GLY A 748 21.18 4.25 -9.86
N ALA A 749 20.33 4.86 -10.69
CA ALA A 749 19.67 6.13 -10.42
C ALA A 749 18.21 6.01 -10.80
N ARG A 750 17.32 6.52 -9.95
CA ARG A 750 15.88 6.63 -10.23
C ARG A 750 15.43 8.05 -9.95
N LEU A 751 14.67 8.60 -10.88
CA LEU A 751 14.06 9.91 -10.76
C LEU A 751 12.55 9.75 -10.91
N THR A 752 11.79 10.36 -10.00
CA THR A 752 10.34 10.46 -10.09
C THR A 752 9.95 11.93 -9.98
N ALA A 753 9.04 12.37 -10.83
CA ALA A 753 8.51 13.72 -10.80
C ALA A 753 6.98 13.68 -10.88
N ASN A 754 6.32 14.48 -10.04
CA ASN A 754 4.88 14.66 -10.06
C ASN A 754 4.61 16.14 -10.25
N TRP A 755 3.69 16.48 -11.13
CA TRP A 755 3.21 17.84 -11.37
C TRP A 755 1.69 17.86 -11.39
N GLN A 756 1.13 18.93 -10.86
CA GLN A 756 -0.30 19.22 -10.91
C GLN A 756 -0.53 20.66 -11.36
N SER A 757 -1.63 20.88 -12.10
CA SER A 757 -2.04 22.22 -12.55
C SER A 757 -2.52 23.08 -11.38
N SER A 758 -2.47 24.39 -11.56
CA SER A 758 -3.04 25.36 -10.62
C SER A 758 -4.54 25.15 -10.41
N THR A 759 -5.02 25.59 -9.22
CA THR A 759 -6.44 25.61 -8.85
C THR A 759 -6.78 26.96 -8.23
N PHE A 760 -8.07 27.24 -8.05
CA PHE A 760 -8.51 28.39 -7.31
C PHE A 760 -9.73 28.06 -6.46
N VAL A 761 -9.99 28.88 -5.44
CA VAL A 761 -11.17 28.79 -4.58
C VAL A 761 -11.82 30.15 -4.57
N ARG A 762 -13.13 30.20 -4.90
CA ARG A 762 -13.91 31.45 -4.90
C ARG A 762 -14.13 31.94 -3.49
N GLY A 763 -13.97 33.24 -3.27
CA GLY A 763 -14.38 33.88 -2.04
C GLY A 763 -15.91 33.93 -1.95
N GLY A 764 -16.44 33.50 -0.81
CA GLY A 764 -17.88 33.54 -0.54
C GLY A 764 -18.40 34.95 -0.22
N PRO A 765 -19.73 35.14 -0.07
CA PRO A 765 -20.29 36.39 0.37
C PRO A 765 -19.84 36.73 1.79
N LEU A 766 -19.32 37.95 1.98
CA LEU A 766 -18.88 38.45 3.29
C LEU A 766 -20.07 38.88 4.16
N ALA A 767 -19.97 38.65 5.47
CA ALA A 767 -21.00 39.06 6.44
C ALA A 767 -21.29 40.59 6.48
N GLY A 768 -20.36 41.42 5.98
CA GLY A 768 -20.51 42.88 5.85
C GLY A 768 -20.97 43.37 4.48
N GLY A 769 -21.33 42.47 3.55
CA GLY A 769 -21.58 42.75 2.15
C GLY A 769 -20.32 42.74 1.27
N GLY A 770 -20.46 42.39 0.00
CA GLY A 770 -19.36 42.13 -0.93
C GLY A 770 -18.99 40.64 -1.02
N THR A 771 -17.98 40.33 -1.81
CA THR A 771 -17.41 38.97 -1.94
C THR A 771 -16.03 38.92 -1.28
N GLY A 772 -15.73 37.81 -0.59
CA GLY A 772 -14.39 37.53 -0.11
C GLY A 772 -13.38 37.40 -1.27
N ASP A 773 -12.10 37.47 -0.95
CA ASP A 773 -11.06 37.30 -1.96
C ASP A 773 -10.95 35.83 -2.40
N ASP A 774 -10.79 35.62 -3.73
CA ASP A 774 -10.44 34.29 -4.27
C ASP A 774 -9.03 33.90 -3.83
N LEU A 775 -8.83 32.65 -3.58
CA LEU A 775 -7.50 32.07 -3.31
C LEU A 775 -7.00 31.32 -4.54
N PHE A 776 -5.79 31.64 -4.96
CA PHE A 776 -5.12 31.03 -6.11
C PHE A 776 -4.00 30.12 -5.62
N PHE A 777 -4.07 28.85 -5.98
CA PHE A 777 -3.07 27.82 -5.69
C PHE A 777 -2.26 27.64 -6.98
N ASP A 778 -0.99 28.01 -6.96
CA ASP A 778 -0.10 27.85 -8.11
C ASP A 778 0.04 26.37 -8.49
N ASP A 779 0.49 26.12 -9.73
CA ASP A 779 0.92 24.76 -10.11
C ASP A 779 2.05 24.27 -9.21
N PHE A 780 2.11 22.96 -9.01
CA PHE A 780 3.03 22.37 -8.05
C PHE A 780 3.73 21.15 -8.61
N ALA A 781 5.07 21.15 -8.53
CA ALA A 781 5.88 20.04 -8.98
C ALA A 781 6.84 19.58 -7.90
N THR A 782 6.96 18.27 -7.71
CA THR A 782 7.98 17.63 -6.86
C THR A 782 8.83 16.69 -7.67
N VAL A 783 10.13 16.66 -7.40
CA VAL A 783 11.09 15.78 -8.03
C VAL A 783 11.85 15.02 -6.94
N ASN A 784 11.85 13.69 -7.01
CA ASN A 784 12.60 12.83 -6.10
C ASN A 784 13.70 12.10 -6.84
N LEU A 785 14.89 12.02 -6.25
CA LEU A 785 16.05 11.35 -6.80
C LEU A 785 16.55 10.28 -5.83
N ARG A 786 16.72 9.06 -6.32
CA ARG A 786 17.36 7.98 -5.59
C ARG A 786 18.58 7.49 -6.34
N LEU A 787 19.72 7.47 -5.68
CA LEU A 787 20.98 6.88 -6.15
C LEU A 787 21.28 5.66 -5.31
N PHE A 788 21.77 4.58 -5.93
CA PHE A 788 22.18 3.41 -5.18
C PHE A 788 23.38 2.71 -5.81
N ALA A 789 24.18 2.05 -4.96
CA ALA A 789 25.35 1.31 -5.35
C ALA A 789 25.39 -0.06 -4.67
N ASP A 790 25.34 -1.13 -5.45
CA ASP A 790 25.64 -2.49 -5.01
C ASP A 790 27.15 -2.65 -4.95
N LEU A 791 27.75 -2.47 -3.76
CA LEU A 791 29.21 -2.48 -3.56
C LEU A 791 29.83 -3.83 -3.92
N GLY A 792 29.11 -4.93 -3.72
CA GLY A 792 29.55 -6.26 -4.08
C GLY A 792 29.79 -6.48 -5.58
N LEU A 793 29.17 -5.68 -6.43
CA LEU A 793 29.34 -5.72 -7.88
C LEU A 793 30.49 -4.85 -8.39
N GLN A 794 31.07 -4.02 -7.51
CA GLN A 794 32.16 -3.12 -7.87
C GLN A 794 33.52 -3.87 -7.95
N LYS A 795 34.42 -3.40 -8.81
CA LYS A 795 35.72 -4.04 -9.03
C LYS A 795 36.54 -4.16 -7.75
N PHE A 796 36.55 -3.13 -6.89
CA PHE A 796 37.29 -3.10 -5.62
C PHE A 796 36.74 -4.06 -4.56
N ALA A 797 35.49 -4.51 -4.70
CA ALA A 797 34.86 -5.46 -3.77
C ALA A 797 35.38 -6.91 -3.97
N ARG A 798 36.04 -7.21 -5.09
CA ARG A 798 36.60 -8.54 -5.34
C ARG A 798 37.65 -8.93 -4.32
N GLU A 799 38.42 -7.99 -3.85
CA GLU A 799 39.49 -8.14 -2.84
C GLU A 799 38.99 -7.98 -1.38
N ARG A 800 37.72 -7.57 -1.21
CA ARG A 800 37.12 -7.26 0.09
C ARG A 800 35.81 -8.02 0.28
N PRO A 801 35.89 -9.29 0.73
CA PRO A 801 34.67 -10.14 0.86
C PRO A 801 33.56 -9.53 1.71
N PHE A 802 33.91 -8.71 2.70
CA PHE A 802 32.98 -8.02 3.57
C PHE A 802 32.02 -7.08 2.78
N LEU A 803 32.43 -6.50 1.63
CA LEU A 803 31.61 -5.64 0.79
C LEU A 803 30.60 -6.44 -0.07
N ARG A 804 30.77 -7.75 -0.18
CA ARG A 804 29.82 -8.59 -0.92
C ARG A 804 28.49 -8.49 -0.24
N GLY A 805 27.47 -8.10 -1.05
CA GLY A 805 26.12 -7.86 -0.63
C GLY A 805 25.91 -6.69 0.27
N MET A 806 26.73 -5.70 0.22
CA MET A 806 26.45 -4.41 0.80
C MET A 806 25.88 -3.49 -0.29
N ARG A 807 24.79 -2.79 0.05
CA ARG A 807 24.20 -1.72 -0.76
C ARG A 807 24.21 -0.44 0.04
N VAL A 808 24.56 0.65 -0.63
CA VAL A 808 24.41 2.02 -0.11
C VAL A 808 23.40 2.74 -0.99
N SER A 809 22.44 3.43 -0.41
CA SER A 809 21.42 4.20 -1.13
C SER A 809 21.35 5.62 -0.56
N LEU A 810 21.28 6.60 -1.44
CA LEU A 810 21.02 8.00 -1.13
C LEU A 810 19.69 8.40 -1.79
N SER A 811 18.73 8.83 -0.97
CA SER A 811 17.44 9.35 -1.44
C SER A 811 17.34 10.83 -1.12
N ILE A 812 16.92 11.62 -2.09
CA ILE A 812 16.63 13.05 -1.97
C ILE A 812 15.18 13.23 -2.39
N ASP A 813 14.32 13.49 -1.41
CA ASP A 813 12.92 13.77 -1.66
C ASP A 813 12.74 15.28 -1.85
N ASN A 814 11.87 15.66 -2.77
CA ASN A 814 11.66 17.06 -3.16
C ASN A 814 12.98 17.78 -3.51
N LEU A 815 13.74 17.25 -4.46
CA LEU A 815 15.06 17.73 -4.89
C LEU A 815 15.09 19.25 -5.15
N LEU A 816 14.01 19.82 -5.65
CA LEU A 816 13.89 21.24 -6.00
C LEU A 816 13.47 22.11 -4.81
N ASP A 817 13.23 21.55 -3.63
CA ASP A 817 12.65 22.23 -2.45
C ASP A 817 11.36 23.00 -2.80
N SER A 818 10.54 22.41 -3.66
CA SER A 818 9.28 23.00 -4.10
C SER A 818 8.29 23.05 -2.93
N ARG A 819 7.53 24.12 -2.83
CA ARG A 819 6.48 24.31 -1.84
C ARG A 819 5.26 24.91 -2.51
N GLN A 820 4.05 24.45 -2.12
CA GLN A 820 2.80 25.01 -2.62
C GLN A 820 2.74 26.51 -2.27
N ARG A 821 2.43 27.33 -3.26
CA ARG A 821 2.19 28.76 -3.07
C ARG A 821 0.71 29.04 -3.22
N VAL A 822 0.18 29.83 -2.28
CA VAL A 822 -1.22 30.26 -2.28
C VAL A 822 -1.26 31.78 -2.10
N ARG A 823 -2.07 32.46 -2.91
CA ARG A 823 -2.18 33.93 -2.90
C ARG A 823 -3.65 34.33 -3.03
N ASP A 824 -3.97 35.47 -2.44
CA ASP A 824 -5.24 36.18 -2.70
C ASP A 824 -5.16 37.01 -4.00
N ARG A 825 -6.21 37.71 -4.34
CA ARG A 825 -6.26 38.63 -5.53
C ARG A 825 -5.22 39.76 -5.49
N LEU A 826 -4.77 40.16 -4.29
CA LEU A 826 -3.77 41.20 -4.08
C LEU A 826 -2.34 40.65 -4.12
N GLY A 827 -2.19 39.33 -4.26
CA GLY A 827 -0.89 38.64 -4.22
C GLY A 827 -0.37 38.34 -2.81
N THR A 828 -1.19 38.58 -1.76
CA THR A 828 -0.83 38.34 -0.36
C THR A 828 -0.99 36.84 -0.04
N VAL A 829 -0.08 36.30 0.76
CA VAL A 829 -0.15 34.91 1.24
C VAL A 829 -0.93 34.87 2.55
N PRO A 830 -2.11 34.23 2.62
CA PRO A 830 -2.83 34.09 3.88
C PRO A 830 -2.02 33.27 4.90
N LEU A 831 -2.10 33.62 6.17
CA LEU A 831 -1.25 33.02 7.22
C LEU A 831 -1.46 31.50 7.40
N SER A 832 -2.65 30.96 7.08
CA SER A 832 -2.93 29.52 7.06
C SER A 832 -2.32 28.79 5.86
N TYR A 833 -1.88 29.52 4.83
CA TYR A 833 -1.35 28.99 3.58
C TYR A 833 0.14 29.30 3.36
N GLN A 834 0.86 29.63 4.41
CA GLN A 834 2.30 29.87 4.31
C GLN A 834 3.02 28.61 3.79
N PRO A 835 3.97 28.73 2.85
CA PRO A 835 4.64 27.57 2.24
C PRO A 835 5.30 26.63 3.25
N GLY A 836 5.94 27.19 4.32
CA GLY A 836 6.54 26.40 5.39
C GLY A 836 5.53 25.67 6.30
N TYR A 837 4.27 26.13 6.30
CA TYR A 837 3.18 25.48 7.02
C TYR A 837 2.54 24.36 6.17
N LEU A 838 2.33 24.60 4.86
CA LEU A 838 1.74 23.61 3.95
C LEU A 838 2.69 22.45 3.66
N ASP A 839 3.99 22.74 3.45
CA ASP A 839 5.04 21.77 3.12
C ASP A 839 6.24 21.93 4.08
N PRO A 840 6.09 21.50 5.34
CA PRO A 840 7.06 21.78 6.39
C PRO A 840 8.41 21.07 6.20
N LEU A 841 8.44 19.92 5.54
CA LEU A 841 9.69 19.19 5.27
C LEU A 841 10.55 19.87 4.22
N GLY A 842 9.94 20.36 3.13
CA GLY A 842 10.66 20.78 1.95
C GLY A 842 11.55 19.65 1.40
N ARG A 843 12.79 19.95 1.03
CA ARG A 843 13.77 18.95 0.60
C ARG A 843 14.29 18.16 1.79
N SER A 844 14.29 16.81 1.68
CA SER A 844 14.89 15.92 2.67
C SER A 844 15.90 14.98 2.03
N VAL A 845 16.92 14.59 2.82
CA VAL A 845 18.00 13.69 2.38
C VAL A 845 18.05 12.50 3.33
N ARG A 846 18.20 11.30 2.79
CA ARG A 846 18.31 10.07 3.55
C ARG A 846 19.39 9.17 2.97
N LEU A 847 20.23 8.64 3.86
CA LEU A 847 21.25 7.64 3.57
C LEU A 847 20.85 6.31 4.20
N SER A 848 20.91 5.22 3.46
CA SER A 848 20.77 3.87 4.00
C SER A 848 21.95 2.99 3.62
N VAL A 849 22.35 2.13 4.55
CA VAL A 849 23.39 1.11 4.39
C VAL A 849 22.79 -0.22 4.78
N ARG A 850 22.78 -1.13 3.85
CA ARG A 850 22.22 -2.47 4.03
C ARG A 850 23.25 -3.53 3.75
N LYS A 851 23.25 -4.56 4.59
CA LYS A 851 24.11 -5.72 4.52
C LYS A 851 23.29 -6.99 4.64
N VAL A 852 23.54 -7.96 3.78
CA VAL A 852 23.02 -9.31 3.93
C VAL A 852 24.16 -10.28 4.13
N PHE A 853 23.89 -11.27 4.87
CA PHE A 853 24.78 -12.36 5.25
C PHE A 853 24.11 -13.67 4.76
N PHE A 854 24.85 -14.47 3.99
CA PHE A 854 24.42 -15.81 3.54
C PHE A 854 25.20 -16.85 4.28
#